data_e71db2f35101b184ef4f4b030943969b
#
_entry.id   e71db2f35101b184ef4f4b030943969b
#
_cell.length_a   1.000
_cell.length_b   1.000
_cell.length_c   1.000
_cell.angle_alpha   90.00
_cell.angle_beta   90.00
_cell.angle_gamma   90.00
#
_symmetry.space_group_name_H-M   'P 1'
#
loop_
_entity.id
_entity.type
_entity.pdbx_description
1 polymer ?
#
loop_
_entity_poly.entity_id
_entity_poly.type
_entity_poly.pdbx_seq_one_letter_code
_entity_poly.pdbx_strand_id
1 'polypeptide(L)'
;EIRLSLVGSEMCIRDRINKNPWRIVLKDKAGRILSQTAALSDADSTQVKYTPFCFVKRGSDNARRINPVFTLTADEMIFGCGESATGLNKAGQKVNLFVTDPQGPETDQMYKPIPFFMSNRGYGMFMHTSAPVTCDFGATYIGLNKMFMGDENLDLFVFFGEPKDILDEYTDLVGKPGMPPLWSFGTWMSRITYFSEKEGYDVAANIRKNKYPCDVIHFDTGWFDVDWQCDYKFSENRFQNPQQMLKDLRSQGFHVCLWQLPYFTPKNRYFSELIEKDMYVKNGNGELPYEDVVLDFSNPETVKWYQDKLAGLLNIGVSAIKVDFGEAAPLNGIYASGKSGWYEHNLYPVRYDMAVSEITKKLHNENIMWARAAWAGSQRYPLHWGGDAATTNTGLLGTLRAGLSFGLSGFSFWSHDMGGFVKSTPEDLYCRWIPFGFLTSHTRAHGAPPTEPWLYDSKRVQDVFRKSAEMKYRLMPYVYAQAKECTEKGLPMLRALFVEFPDDPGAWKVDDEYLFGSQILVAPLLESGMTGRTVYLPEGKWIDYQTEKVYEGGWHRIEAGSLPIIMLVRDGSVLPHLKLAQSTAEMDWSKMSLKVYSADKKQAEGLVCLPADNRIQVVKVDCGKAKPQLLNQIEGTSLSF
;
A
#
# COMPACT_ATOMS: atom_id res chain seq x y z
N GLU A 1 7.45 -23.68 21.79
CA GLU A 1 6.22 -23.21 22.42
C GLU A 1 5.16 -23.01 21.33
N ILE A 2 3.91 -23.39 21.59
CA ILE A 2 2.78 -23.16 20.71
C ILE A 2 1.86 -22.16 21.42
N ARG A 3 1.68 -20.99 20.84
CA ARG A 3 0.73 -19.98 21.30
C ARG A 3 -0.33 -19.79 20.23
N LEU A 4 -1.59 -19.84 20.63
CA LEU A 4 -2.72 -19.51 19.82
C LEU A 4 -3.48 -18.37 20.52
N SER A 5 -3.52 -17.21 19.89
CA SER A 5 -4.27 -16.05 20.36
C SER A 5 -5.48 -15.86 19.48
N LEU A 6 -6.65 -15.84 20.08
CA LEU A 6 -7.91 -15.55 19.41
C LEU A 6 -8.19 -14.06 19.58
N VAL A 7 -8.41 -13.37 18.50
CA VAL A 7 -8.71 -11.93 18.48
C VAL A 7 -10.10 -11.76 17.87
N GLY A 8 -10.95 -11.00 18.52
CA GLY A 8 -12.27 -10.69 18.01
C GLY A 8 -13.24 -10.22 19.09
N SER A 9 -14.16 -9.39 18.67
CA SER A 9 -15.30 -8.97 19.48
C SER A 9 -16.09 -10.21 19.96
N GLU A 10 -16.90 -10.08 21.03
CA GLU A 10 -17.71 -11.14 21.68
C GLU A 10 -18.59 -12.00 20.76
N MET A 11 -18.33 -12.00 19.47
CA MET A 11 -18.95 -12.87 18.49
C MET A 11 -18.43 -14.30 18.64
N CYS A 12 -18.87 -14.91 19.70
CA CYS A 12 -18.62 -16.25 20.21
C CYS A 12 -18.20 -17.29 19.18
N ILE A 13 -16.94 -17.59 19.18
CA ILE A 13 -16.39 -18.74 18.49
C ILE A 13 -16.23 -19.85 19.53
N ARG A 14 -16.64 -21.05 19.17
CA ARG A 14 -16.36 -22.23 19.97
C ARG A 14 -15.14 -22.92 19.42
N ASP A 15 -13.99 -22.61 20.01
CA ASP A 15 -12.77 -23.31 19.69
C ASP A 15 -12.66 -24.58 20.51
N ARG A 16 -12.15 -25.58 19.87
CA ARG A 16 -11.85 -26.84 20.55
C ARG A 16 -10.44 -27.27 20.25
N ILE A 17 -9.62 -27.32 21.29
CA ILE A 17 -8.29 -27.95 21.25
C ILE A 17 -8.44 -29.34 21.84
N ASN A 18 -8.33 -30.36 20.99
CA ASN A 18 -8.23 -31.75 21.45
C ASN A 18 -6.75 -32.04 21.72
N LYS A 19 -6.46 -32.68 22.87
CA LYS A 19 -5.10 -33.04 23.25
C LYS A 19 -4.66 -34.39 22.69
N ASN A 20 -5.60 -35.28 22.43
CA ASN A 20 -5.33 -36.60 21.87
C ASN A 20 -6.51 -37.09 21.01
N PRO A 21 -6.38 -37.26 19.69
CA PRO A 21 -5.27 -36.70 18.92
C PRO A 21 -5.27 -35.17 18.99
N TRP A 22 -4.10 -34.55 18.91
CA TRP A 22 -3.99 -33.10 18.99
C TRP A 22 -4.63 -32.46 17.75
N ARG A 23 -5.58 -31.55 17.98
CA ARG A 23 -6.36 -30.91 16.90
C ARG A 23 -6.90 -29.57 17.35
N ILE A 24 -6.78 -28.56 16.48
CA ILE A 24 -7.49 -27.29 16.56
C ILE A 24 -8.66 -27.34 15.56
N VAL A 25 -9.85 -26.92 15.98
CA VAL A 25 -11.01 -26.74 15.13
C VAL A 25 -11.61 -25.38 15.39
N LEU A 26 -11.66 -24.53 14.36
CA LEU A 26 -12.22 -23.19 14.36
C LEU A 26 -13.64 -23.28 13.82
N LYS A 27 -14.64 -22.78 14.58
CA LYS A 27 -16.04 -22.85 14.23
C LYS A 27 -16.71 -21.49 14.38
N ASP A 28 -17.67 -21.21 13.50
CA ASP A 28 -18.60 -20.10 13.70
C ASP A 28 -19.64 -20.39 14.80
N LYS A 29 -20.50 -19.41 15.10
CA LYS A 29 -21.59 -19.54 16.08
C LYS A 29 -22.58 -20.65 15.75
N ALA A 30 -22.83 -20.91 14.48
CA ALA A 30 -23.72 -21.96 14.00
C ALA A 30 -23.09 -23.36 14.11
N GLY A 31 -21.80 -23.45 14.48
CA GLY A 31 -21.05 -24.70 14.59
C GLY A 31 -20.45 -25.18 13.27
N ARG A 32 -20.54 -24.39 12.19
CA ARG A 32 -19.87 -24.67 10.92
C ARG A 32 -18.36 -24.58 11.11
N ILE A 33 -17.61 -25.56 10.62
CA ILE A 33 -16.15 -25.55 10.65
C ILE A 33 -15.63 -24.54 9.62
N LEU A 34 -14.95 -23.51 10.09
CA LEU A 34 -14.28 -22.50 9.26
C LEU A 34 -12.91 -23.01 8.80
N SER A 35 -12.12 -23.52 9.75
CA SER A 35 -10.83 -24.15 9.49
C SER A 35 -10.52 -25.17 10.57
N GLN A 36 -9.63 -26.11 10.29
CA GLN A 36 -9.16 -27.09 11.26
C GLN A 36 -7.77 -27.60 10.85
N THR A 37 -7.00 -28.04 11.84
CA THR A 37 -5.73 -28.71 11.53
C THR A 37 -5.99 -30.04 10.80
N ALA A 38 -5.07 -30.40 9.90
CA ALA A 38 -5.10 -31.70 9.24
C ALA A 38 -5.07 -32.83 10.29
N ALA A 39 -5.85 -33.87 10.06
CA ALA A 39 -5.87 -35.06 10.90
C ALA A 39 -5.27 -36.24 10.17
N LEU A 40 -4.64 -37.16 10.93
CA LEU A 40 -4.30 -38.49 10.42
C LEU A 40 -5.60 -39.20 10.06
N SER A 41 -5.73 -39.66 8.82
CA SER A 41 -6.81 -40.54 8.44
C SER A 41 -6.41 -41.98 8.77
N ASP A 42 -7.21 -42.66 9.56
CA ASP A 42 -7.01 -44.09 9.87
C ASP A 42 -7.56 -45.00 8.76
N ALA A 43 -8.23 -44.41 7.76
CA ALA A 43 -9.10 -45.18 6.87
C ALA A 43 -8.41 -45.75 5.62
N ASP A 44 -7.22 -45.26 5.24
CA ASP A 44 -6.59 -45.74 3.98
C ASP A 44 -5.06 -45.73 4.07
N SER A 45 -4.47 -46.91 3.88
CA SER A 45 -3.01 -47.11 3.92
C SER A 45 -2.30 -46.51 2.68
N THR A 46 -3.03 -46.10 1.66
CA THR A 46 -2.48 -45.57 0.40
C THR A 46 -2.43 -44.04 0.37
N GLN A 47 -3.09 -43.35 1.30
CA GLN A 47 -3.10 -41.89 1.34
C GLN A 47 -1.91 -41.33 2.13
N VAL A 48 -1.39 -40.18 1.64
CA VAL A 48 -0.36 -39.43 2.34
C VAL A 48 -0.94 -38.91 3.65
N LYS A 49 -0.38 -39.32 4.76
CA LYS A 49 -0.81 -38.91 6.11
C LYS A 49 -0.11 -37.60 6.49
N TYR A 50 -0.87 -36.58 6.84
CA TYR A 50 -0.33 -35.32 7.37
C TYR A 50 -0.65 -35.22 8.85
N THR A 51 0.35 -34.82 9.63
CA THR A 51 0.16 -34.46 11.02
C THR A 51 -0.31 -33.00 11.11
N PRO A 52 -1.09 -32.61 12.14
CA PRO A 52 -1.49 -31.22 12.36
C PRO A 52 -0.30 -30.26 12.50
N PHE A 53 0.81 -30.78 13.00
CA PHE A 53 2.11 -30.11 13.08
C PHE A 53 3.23 -31.08 12.79
N CYS A 54 4.28 -30.59 12.16
CA CYS A 54 5.55 -31.31 12.11
C CYS A 54 6.71 -30.34 12.37
N PHE A 55 7.81 -30.90 12.83
CA PHE A 55 9.09 -30.21 12.87
C PHE A 55 10.00 -30.76 11.79
N VAL A 56 10.58 -29.83 11.03
CA VAL A 56 11.67 -30.14 10.11
C VAL A 56 12.97 -29.79 10.82
N LYS A 57 13.84 -30.79 11.02
CA LYS A 57 15.15 -30.58 11.58
C LYS A 57 16.21 -30.61 10.49
N ARG A 58 16.96 -29.52 10.36
CA ARG A 58 18.07 -29.44 9.42
C ARG A 58 19.30 -30.10 10.03
N GLY A 59 19.89 -31.06 9.27
CA GLY A 59 21.02 -31.84 9.77
C GLY A 59 22.31 -31.05 9.96
N SER A 60 22.52 -29.97 9.22
CA SER A 60 23.76 -29.17 9.25
C SER A 60 23.92 -28.32 10.51
N ASP A 61 22.84 -27.84 11.11
CA ASP A 61 22.86 -26.94 12.28
C ASP A 61 21.90 -27.36 13.40
N ASN A 62 21.23 -28.50 13.26
CA ASN A 62 20.17 -28.95 14.14
C ASN A 62 19.01 -27.99 14.35
N ALA A 63 18.90 -26.94 13.52
CA ALA A 63 17.80 -25.98 13.59
C ALA A 63 16.48 -26.70 13.35
N ARG A 64 15.49 -26.40 14.19
CA ARG A 64 14.12 -26.89 14.04
C ARG A 64 13.27 -25.84 13.39
N ARG A 65 12.32 -26.26 12.56
CA ARG A 65 11.37 -25.41 11.88
C ARG A 65 9.99 -26.02 12.03
N ILE A 66 9.02 -25.22 12.41
CA ILE A 66 7.65 -25.69 12.60
C ILE A 66 6.82 -25.54 11.33
N ASN A 67 5.99 -26.52 11.05
CA ASN A 67 5.08 -26.52 9.92
C ASN A 67 3.67 -26.92 10.42
N PRO A 68 2.82 -25.96 10.80
CA PRO A 68 1.41 -26.23 11.04
C PRO A 68 0.71 -26.51 9.70
N VAL A 69 -0.23 -27.46 9.72
CA VAL A 69 -0.99 -27.90 8.55
C VAL A 69 -2.46 -27.85 8.86
N PHE A 70 -3.19 -27.05 8.07
CA PHE A 70 -4.64 -26.94 8.14
C PHE A 70 -5.29 -27.56 6.90
N THR A 71 -6.56 -27.87 6.98
CA THR A 71 -7.34 -28.29 5.80
C THR A 71 -7.66 -27.06 4.94
N LEU A 72 -7.68 -27.25 3.62
CA LEU A 72 -8.17 -26.30 2.65
C LEU A 72 -9.37 -26.94 1.94
N THR A 73 -10.52 -26.26 1.93
CA THR A 73 -11.72 -26.77 1.27
C THR A 73 -11.71 -26.44 -0.23
N ALA A 74 -12.47 -27.18 -1.03
CA ALA A 74 -12.43 -27.07 -2.50
C ALA A 74 -12.87 -25.69 -3.04
N ASP A 75 -13.71 -24.99 -2.30
CA ASP A 75 -14.29 -23.68 -2.63
C ASP A 75 -13.62 -22.53 -1.87
N GLU A 76 -12.59 -22.83 -1.10
CA GLU A 76 -11.90 -21.84 -0.27
C GLU A 76 -10.97 -20.96 -1.09
N MET A 77 -11.10 -19.66 -0.91
CA MET A 77 -10.24 -18.65 -1.50
C MET A 77 -9.43 -17.97 -0.41
N ILE A 78 -8.14 -17.72 -0.68
CA ILE A 78 -7.17 -17.15 0.27
C ILE A 78 -6.64 -15.84 -0.30
N PHE A 79 -6.55 -14.80 0.53
CA PHE A 79 -6.13 -13.46 0.14
C PHE A 79 -5.16 -12.85 1.15
N GLY A 80 -4.31 -11.90 0.72
CA GLY A 80 -3.30 -11.27 1.57
C GLY A 80 -1.89 -11.69 1.20
N CYS A 81 -1.05 -11.98 2.19
CA CYS A 81 0.37 -12.35 2.05
C CYS A 81 1.29 -11.20 1.59
N GLY A 82 0.86 -9.95 1.67
CA GLY A 82 1.67 -8.79 1.27
C GLY A 82 1.42 -8.34 -0.17
N GLU A 83 2.37 -7.60 -0.73
CA GLU A 83 2.28 -7.00 -2.06
C GLU A 83 2.65 -7.99 -3.16
N SER A 84 1.71 -8.85 -3.53
CA SER A 84 1.90 -9.90 -4.52
C SER A 84 1.17 -9.60 -5.83
N ALA A 85 1.90 -9.56 -6.94
CA ALA A 85 1.36 -9.31 -8.29
C ALA A 85 0.74 -10.55 -8.96
N THR A 86 0.92 -11.75 -8.38
CA THR A 86 0.25 -12.96 -8.86
C THR A 86 -1.26 -12.87 -8.66
N GLY A 87 -2.03 -13.85 -9.14
CA GLY A 87 -3.49 -13.85 -8.94
C GLY A 87 -3.89 -13.53 -7.49
N LEU A 88 -4.90 -12.70 -7.31
CA LEU A 88 -5.28 -12.18 -6.00
C LEU A 88 -5.67 -13.31 -5.03
N ASN A 89 -6.42 -14.31 -5.51
CA ASN A 89 -6.67 -15.55 -4.78
C ASN A 89 -5.40 -16.43 -4.77
N LYS A 90 -4.90 -16.72 -3.58
CA LYS A 90 -3.68 -17.51 -3.36
C LYS A 90 -3.92 -19.03 -3.30
N ALA A 91 -5.18 -19.50 -3.31
CA ALA A 91 -5.46 -20.92 -3.40
C ALA A 91 -4.83 -21.51 -4.69
N GLY A 92 -4.13 -22.64 -4.55
CA GLY A 92 -3.32 -23.26 -5.61
C GLY A 92 -1.91 -22.67 -5.75
N GLN A 93 -1.51 -21.70 -4.93
CA GLN A 93 -0.18 -21.07 -5.01
C GLN A 93 0.72 -21.44 -3.82
N LYS A 94 2.03 -21.36 -4.03
CA LYS A 94 3.03 -21.23 -2.97
C LYS A 94 3.45 -19.76 -2.89
N VAL A 95 3.48 -19.23 -1.69
CA VAL A 95 3.87 -17.84 -1.43
C VAL A 95 5.04 -17.83 -0.46
N ASN A 96 6.16 -17.26 -0.91
CA ASN A 96 7.36 -17.12 -0.09
C ASN A 96 7.34 -15.75 0.58
N LEU A 97 7.23 -15.74 1.91
CA LEU A 97 7.23 -14.53 2.72
C LEU A 97 8.66 -14.27 3.20
N PHE A 98 9.38 -13.55 2.36
CA PHE A 98 10.77 -13.17 2.57
C PHE A 98 11.03 -11.87 1.80
N VAL A 99 11.49 -10.84 2.49
CA VAL A 99 11.76 -9.52 1.90
C VAL A 99 12.89 -9.63 0.89
N THR A 100 12.62 -9.28 -0.36
CA THR A 100 13.62 -9.31 -1.44
C THR A 100 13.42 -8.11 -2.36
N ASP A 101 14.45 -7.74 -3.11
CA ASP A 101 14.34 -6.81 -4.24
C ASP A 101 14.10 -7.63 -5.52
N PRO A 102 12.85 -7.73 -6.01
CA PRO A 102 12.54 -8.46 -7.23
C PRO A 102 12.87 -7.69 -8.51
N GLN A 103 13.31 -6.42 -8.40
CA GLN A 103 13.46 -5.48 -9.51
C GLN A 103 12.16 -5.33 -10.33
N GLY A 104 11.01 -5.33 -9.64
CA GLY A 104 9.67 -5.20 -10.19
C GLY A 104 8.66 -6.16 -9.56
N PRO A 105 7.37 -5.80 -9.52
CA PRO A 105 6.36 -6.62 -8.84
C PRO A 105 5.85 -7.81 -9.66
N GLU A 106 6.34 -8.04 -10.88
CA GLU A 106 5.78 -9.05 -11.81
C GLU A 106 6.20 -10.50 -11.50
N THR A 107 6.92 -10.72 -10.41
CA THR A 107 7.39 -12.05 -9.99
C THR A 107 6.63 -12.56 -8.76
N ASP A 108 6.97 -13.74 -8.27
CA ASP A 108 6.51 -14.29 -6.99
C ASP A 108 7.29 -13.76 -5.78
N GLN A 109 8.34 -12.97 -6.02
CA GLN A 109 9.12 -12.28 -5.00
C GLN A 109 8.47 -10.94 -4.64
N MET A 110 8.73 -10.45 -3.45
CA MET A 110 8.06 -9.25 -2.93
C MET A 110 8.99 -8.36 -2.13
N TYR A 111 8.89 -7.04 -2.35
CA TYR A 111 9.43 -6.03 -1.44
C TYR A 111 8.76 -6.06 -0.07
N LYS A 112 7.47 -6.40 -0.03
CA LYS A 112 6.59 -6.26 1.13
C LYS A 112 5.77 -7.53 1.37
N PRO A 113 6.41 -8.68 1.67
CA PRO A 113 5.69 -9.87 2.10
C PRO A 113 5.17 -9.67 3.53
N ILE A 114 3.94 -10.11 3.79
CA ILE A 114 3.30 -9.99 5.11
C ILE A 114 2.77 -11.35 5.55
N PRO A 115 3.13 -11.86 6.75
CA PRO A 115 2.75 -13.19 7.20
C PRO A 115 1.30 -13.21 7.75
N PHE A 116 0.37 -12.66 6.95
CA PHE A 116 -1.05 -12.59 7.23
C PHE A 116 -1.85 -12.95 5.98
N PHE A 117 -2.91 -13.72 6.16
CA PHE A 117 -3.89 -14.02 5.12
C PHE A 117 -5.30 -14.11 5.70
N MET A 118 -6.31 -13.94 4.85
CA MET A 118 -7.72 -14.16 5.16
C MET A 118 -8.36 -15.11 4.17
N SER A 119 -9.43 -15.78 4.62
CA SER A 119 -10.23 -16.72 3.85
C SER A 119 -11.65 -16.21 3.65
N ASN A 120 -12.25 -16.51 2.48
CA ASN A 120 -13.67 -16.28 2.20
C ASN A 120 -14.61 -17.08 3.14
N ARG A 121 -14.06 -17.89 4.03
CA ARG A 121 -14.83 -18.62 5.05
C ARG A 121 -15.02 -17.84 6.34
N GLY A 122 -14.57 -16.58 6.41
CA GLY A 122 -14.76 -15.69 7.56
C GLY A 122 -13.72 -15.87 8.66
N TYR A 123 -12.47 -16.15 8.29
CA TYR A 123 -11.35 -16.13 9.22
C TYR A 123 -10.08 -15.54 8.58
N GLY A 124 -9.19 -15.02 9.42
CA GLY A 124 -7.83 -14.63 9.05
C GLY A 124 -6.81 -15.25 9.97
N MET A 125 -5.57 -15.40 9.51
CA MET A 125 -4.45 -15.90 10.31
C MET A 125 -3.23 -15.01 10.15
N PHE A 126 -2.60 -14.66 11.27
CA PHE A 126 -1.33 -13.95 11.32
C PHE A 126 -0.28 -14.81 12.01
N MET A 127 0.77 -15.14 11.29
CA MET A 127 1.95 -15.86 11.80
C MET A 127 2.90 -14.83 12.41
N HIS A 128 2.91 -14.71 13.73
CA HIS A 128 3.72 -13.74 14.44
C HIS A 128 5.18 -14.20 14.53
N THR A 129 5.87 -14.09 13.42
CA THR A 129 7.32 -14.34 13.30
C THR A 129 7.94 -13.37 12.31
N SER A 130 9.22 -13.09 12.47
CA SER A 130 10.04 -12.38 11.48
C SER A 130 10.97 -13.31 10.70
N ALA A 131 10.99 -14.61 11.04
CA ALA A 131 11.69 -15.59 10.25
C ALA A 131 11.01 -15.78 8.88
N PRO A 132 11.73 -16.24 7.84
CA PRO A 132 11.11 -16.58 6.56
C PRO A 132 9.99 -17.60 6.71
N VAL A 133 8.89 -17.41 5.94
CA VAL A 133 7.74 -18.32 5.91
C VAL A 133 7.43 -18.70 4.47
N THR A 134 7.08 -19.96 4.23
CA THR A 134 6.49 -20.39 2.95
C THR A 134 5.09 -20.91 3.21
N CYS A 135 4.09 -20.27 2.61
CA CYS A 135 2.71 -20.73 2.63
C CYS A 135 2.43 -21.55 1.36
N ASP A 136 1.96 -22.79 1.53
CA ASP A 136 1.51 -23.65 0.42
C ASP A 136 -0.02 -23.83 0.55
N PHE A 137 -0.75 -23.01 -0.19
CA PHE A 137 -2.20 -22.99 -0.19
C PHE A 137 -2.79 -23.99 -1.20
N GLY A 138 -2.46 -25.25 -1.07
CA GLY A 138 -2.96 -26.30 -1.95
C GLY A 138 -2.16 -26.52 -3.23
N ALA A 139 -1.01 -25.86 -3.42
CA ALA A 139 -0.18 -26.05 -4.61
C ALA A 139 0.47 -27.42 -4.68
N THR A 140 0.94 -27.96 -3.56
CA THR A 140 1.51 -29.31 -3.48
C THR A 140 0.43 -30.37 -3.23
N TYR A 141 -0.58 -30.05 -2.43
CA TYR A 141 -1.70 -30.93 -2.08
C TYR A 141 -2.97 -30.11 -1.91
N ILE A 142 -3.91 -30.27 -2.83
CA ILE A 142 -5.07 -29.37 -2.99
C ILE A 142 -5.96 -29.19 -1.76
N GLY A 143 -5.97 -30.15 -0.85
CA GLY A 143 -6.79 -30.11 0.39
C GLY A 143 -6.07 -29.59 1.61
N LEU A 144 -4.86 -29.02 1.47
CA LEU A 144 -4.03 -28.61 2.61
C LEU A 144 -3.49 -27.20 2.45
N ASN A 145 -3.56 -26.45 3.55
CA ASN A 145 -2.87 -25.20 3.78
C ASN A 145 -1.70 -25.49 4.73
N LYS A 146 -0.46 -25.38 4.22
CA LYS A 146 0.76 -25.62 5.00
C LYS A 146 1.52 -24.31 5.17
N MET A 147 1.91 -24.02 6.41
CA MET A 147 2.69 -22.81 6.74
C MET A 147 4.06 -23.24 7.26
N PHE A 148 5.02 -23.41 6.34
CA PHE A 148 6.39 -23.74 6.73
C PHE A 148 7.08 -22.49 7.28
N MET A 149 7.21 -22.43 8.61
CA MET A 149 7.79 -21.29 9.31
C MET A 149 9.26 -21.56 9.61
N GLY A 150 10.11 -20.57 9.34
CA GLY A 150 11.53 -20.58 9.67
C GLY A 150 11.82 -20.51 11.18
N ASP A 151 10.84 -20.74 12.04
CA ASP A 151 10.89 -20.60 13.49
C ASP A 151 10.72 -21.96 14.19
N GLU A 152 11.19 -22.05 15.42
CA GLU A 152 10.97 -23.20 16.31
C GLU A 152 9.65 -23.09 17.08
N ASN A 153 9.12 -21.89 17.20
CA ASN A 153 7.90 -21.57 17.91
C ASN A 153 6.77 -21.28 16.93
N LEU A 154 5.56 -21.67 17.30
CA LEU A 154 4.34 -21.27 16.64
C LEU A 154 3.62 -20.24 17.52
N ASP A 155 3.59 -18.99 17.08
CA ASP A 155 2.78 -17.93 17.63
C ASP A 155 1.80 -17.49 16.53
N LEU A 156 0.53 -17.87 16.67
CA LEU A 156 -0.50 -17.72 15.65
C LEU A 156 -1.70 -16.95 16.22
N PHE A 157 -2.02 -15.82 15.60
CA PHE A 157 -3.25 -15.07 15.86
C PHE A 157 -4.30 -15.45 14.83
N VAL A 158 -5.53 -15.64 15.28
CA VAL A 158 -6.67 -15.97 14.43
C VAL A 158 -7.76 -14.93 14.64
N PHE A 159 -8.24 -14.37 13.54
CA PHE A 159 -9.28 -13.35 13.47
C PHE A 159 -10.53 -13.95 12.84
N PHE A 160 -11.69 -13.39 13.16
CA PHE A 160 -12.96 -13.91 12.66
C PHE A 160 -13.93 -12.78 12.28
N GLY A 161 -14.74 -13.00 11.30
CA GLY A 161 -15.75 -12.06 10.83
C GLY A 161 -15.69 -11.85 9.34
N GLU A 162 -16.34 -10.78 8.90
CA GLU A 162 -16.26 -10.31 7.52
C GLU A 162 -14.88 -9.65 7.24
N PRO A 163 -14.50 -9.47 5.97
CA PRO A 163 -13.19 -8.90 5.62
C PRO A 163 -12.83 -7.60 6.35
N LYS A 164 -13.82 -6.72 6.57
CA LYS A 164 -13.61 -5.46 7.30
C LYS A 164 -13.30 -5.68 8.78
N ASP A 165 -13.99 -6.62 9.42
CA ASP A 165 -13.76 -6.95 10.83
C ASP A 165 -12.37 -7.55 11.02
N ILE A 166 -12.00 -8.48 10.13
CA ILE A 166 -10.67 -9.14 10.15
C ILE A 166 -9.55 -8.12 9.97
N LEU A 167 -9.70 -7.17 9.03
CA LEU A 167 -8.69 -6.12 8.80
C LEU A 167 -8.60 -5.15 9.98
N ASP A 168 -9.74 -4.77 10.57
CA ASP A 168 -9.80 -3.87 11.72
C ASP A 168 -9.06 -4.47 12.93
N GLU A 169 -9.41 -5.70 13.30
CA GLU A 169 -8.79 -6.44 14.40
C GLU A 169 -7.30 -6.74 14.16
N TYR A 170 -6.94 -7.13 12.95
CA TYR A 170 -5.55 -7.35 12.58
C TYR A 170 -4.72 -6.06 12.70
N THR A 171 -5.25 -4.95 12.21
CA THR A 171 -4.55 -3.66 12.27
C THR A 171 -4.56 -3.06 13.67
N ASP A 172 -5.52 -3.38 14.54
CA ASP A 172 -5.43 -3.07 15.97
C ASP A 172 -4.22 -3.76 16.62
N LEU A 173 -3.93 -5.00 16.22
CA LEU A 173 -2.79 -5.75 16.75
C LEU A 173 -1.44 -5.22 16.24
N VAL A 174 -1.30 -5.01 14.92
CA VAL A 174 -0.02 -4.61 14.31
C VAL A 174 0.18 -3.11 14.24
N GLY A 175 -0.88 -2.34 14.47
CA GLY A 175 -0.92 -0.88 14.48
C GLY A 175 -1.55 -0.29 13.22
N LYS A 176 -2.52 0.62 13.43
CA LYS A 176 -3.16 1.41 12.37
C LYS A 176 -2.29 2.60 11.97
N PRO A 177 -2.35 3.08 10.72
CA PRO A 177 -1.62 4.27 10.29
C PRO A 177 -2.20 5.53 10.94
N GLY A 178 -1.36 6.51 11.20
CA GLY A 178 -1.82 7.89 11.42
C GLY A 178 -2.33 8.51 10.12
N MET A 179 -3.15 9.55 10.22
CA MET A 179 -3.63 10.31 9.06
C MET A 179 -2.46 11.02 8.39
N PRO A 180 -2.17 10.77 7.09
CA PRO A 180 -1.16 11.53 6.35
C PRO A 180 -1.58 13.01 6.19
N PRO A 181 -0.63 13.94 6.06
CA PRO A 181 -0.94 15.35 5.84
C PRO A 181 -1.69 15.55 4.51
N LEU A 182 -2.61 16.51 4.46
CA LEU A 182 -3.47 16.77 3.30
C LEU A 182 -2.69 16.90 1.99
N TRP A 183 -1.56 17.62 2.02
CA TRP A 183 -0.74 17.85 0.83
C TRP A 183 -0.19 16.55 0.21
N SER A 184 -0.03 15.49 1.01
CA SER A 184 0.50 14.22 0.51
C SER A 184 -0.45 13.49 -0.46
N PHE A 185 -1.76 13.75 -0.37
CA PHE A 185 -2.76 13.21 -1.30
C PHE A 185 -2.77 13.91 -2.66
N GLY A 186 -2.06 15.04 -2.80
CA GLY A 186 -1.84 15.73 -4.06
C GLY A 186 -0.91 14.97 -5.01
N THR A 187 -0.59 15.59 -6.13
CA THR A 187 0.32 15.01 -7.14
C THR A 187 1.77 15.17 -6.70
N TRP A 188 2.54 14.10 -6.80
CA TRP A 188 4.00 14.09 -6.63
C TRP A 188 4.65 14.01 -8.00
N MET A 189 5.39 15.05 -8.37
CA MET A 189 6.12 15.13 -9.63
C MET A 189 7.57 14.74 -9.41
N SER A 190 8.02 13.77 -10.19
CA SER A 190 9.38 13.25 -10.17
C SER A 190 9.71 12.60 -11.52
N ARG A 191 10.96 12.34 -11.73
CA ARG A 191 11.54 11.37 -12.67
C ARG A 191 12.69 10.68 -11.94
N ILE A 192 13.47 9.81 -12.59
CA ILE A 192 14.59 9.14 -11.91
C ILE A 192 15.34 10.13 -11.02
N THR A 193 15.73 11.32 -11.53
CA THR A 193 16.15 12.41 -10.65
C THR A 193 16.13 13.78 -11.33
N TYR A 194 16.08 14.83 -10.52
CA TYR A 194 16.45 16.20 -10.88
C TYR A 194 17.80 16.49 -10.27
N PHE A 195 18.76 16.90 -11.08
CA PHE A 195 20.16 17.01 -10.68
C PHE A 195 20.54 18.39 -10.11
N SER A 196 19.69 19.40 -10.19
CA SER A 196 20.03 20.75 -9.79
C SER A 196 18.86 21.56 -9.25
N GLU A 197 19.19 22.59 -8.49
CA GLU A 197 18.27 23.64 -8.05
C GLU A 197 17.52 24.25 -9.24
N LYS A 198 18.24 24.52 -10.36
CA LYS A 198 17.64 25.06 -11.59
C LYS A 198 16.57 24.12 -12.15
N GLU A 199 16.83 22.82 -12.24
CA GLU A 199 15.84 21.85 -12.70
C GLU A 199 14.60 21.83 -11.80
N GLY A 200 14.77 21.91 -10.47
CA GLY A 200 13.66 22.02 -9.53
C GLY A 200 12.78 23.23 -9.79
N TYR A 201 13.36 24.40 -10.00
CA TYR A 201 12.63 25.61 -10.38
C TYR A 201 11.96 25.52 -11.75
N ASP A 202 12.64 24.96 -12.75
CA ASP A 202 12.09 24.77 -14.10
C ASP A 202 10.87 23.85 -14.08
N VAL A 203 10.90 22.77 -13.31
CA VAL A 203 9.78 21.85 -13.12
C VAL A 203 8.61 22.56 -12.44
N ALA A 204 8.86 23.28 -11.34
CA ALA A 204 7.83 24.05 -10.65
C ALA A 204 7.14 25.06 -11.58
N ALA A 205 7.94 25.82 -12.35
CA ALA A 205 7.44 26.79 -13.30
C ALA A 205 6.60 26.14 -14.41
N ASN A 206 7.02 24.99 -14.95
CA ASN A 206 6.27 24.26 -15.98
C ASN A 206 4.95 23.68 -15.43
N ILE A 207 4.94 23.15 -14.21
CA ILE A 207 3.71 22.69 -13.55
C ILE A 207 2.68 23.81 -13.48
N ARG A 208 3.04 24.98 -12.95
CA ARG A 208 2.13 26.12 -12.81
C ARG A 208 1.73 26.74 -14.16
N LYS A 209 2.69 26.91 -15.08
CA LYS A 209 2.45 27.42 -16.44
C LYS A 209 1.42 26.58 -17.20
N ASN A 210 1.53 25.26 -17.10
CA ASN A 210 0.65 24.31 -17.78
C ASN A 210 -0.60 23.94 -16.96
N LYS A 211 -0.77 24.53 -15.76
CA LYS A 211 -1.93 24.31 -14.87
C LYS A 211 -2.14 22.84 -14.52
N TYR A 212 -1.08 22.13 -14.16
CA TYR A 212 -1.17 20.81 -13.57
C TYR A 212 -1.27 20.95 -12.04
N PRO A 213 -2.39 20.54 -11.41
CA PRO A 213 -2.46 20.49 -9.96
C PRO A 213 -1.37 19.59 -9.38
N CYS A 214 -0.55 20.13 -8.46
CA CYS A 214 0.60 19.41 -7.92
C CYS A 214 1.05 20.01 -6.59
N ASP A 215 1.42 19.16 -5.64
CA ASP A 215 1.82 19.54 -4.28
C ASP A 215 3.27 19.18 -3.95
N VAL A 216 3.89 18.21 -4.66
CA VAL A 216 5.22 17.72 -4.28
C VAL A 216 6.16 17.67 -5.47
N ILE A 217 7.38 18.13 -5.27
CA ILE A 217 8.52 17.88 -6.16
C ILE A 217 9.48 16.94 -5.42
N HIS A 218 9.82 15.83 -6.05
CA HIS A 218 10.70 14.84 -5.48
C HIS A 218 12.03 14.82 -6.21
N PHE A 219 13.13 14.98 -5.45
CA PHE A 219 14.50 14.79 -5.90
C PHE A 219 14.95 13.39 -5.50
N ASP A 220 15.29 12.59 -6.50
CA ASP A 220 15.76 11.21 -6.31
C ASP A 220 17.29 11.14 -6.16
N THR A 221 17.99 10.11 -6.64
CA THR A 221 19.41 9.79 -6.36
C THR A 221 20.43 10.90 -6.60
N GLY A 222 20.15 11.87 -7.43
CA GLY A 222 21.11 12.88 -7.93
C GLY A 222 21.17 14.20 -7.16
N TRP A 223 20.58 14.34 -5.99
CA TRP A 223 20.70 15.58 -5.20
C TRP A 223 22.00 15.67 -4.38
N PHE A 224 22.72 14.54 -4.17
CA PHE A 224 24.03 14.47 -3.52
C PHE A 224 25.17 14.96 -4.45
N ASP A 225 26.36 15.18 -3.90
CA ASP A 225 27.54 15.50 -4.71
C ASP A 225 27.88 14.42 -5.73
N VAL A 226 27.85 13.18 -5.29
CA VAL A 226 28.04 11.98 -6.12
C VAL A 226 26.73 11.22 -6.15
N ASP A 227 26.19 10.98 -7.34
CA ASP A 227 24.97 10.20 -7.55
C ASP A 227 25.04 8.84 -6.81
N TRP A 228 23.98 8.45 -6.14
CA TRP A 228 23.87 7.25 -5.29
C TRP A 228 24.70 7.27 -3.99
N GLN A 229 25.58 8.23 -3.76
CA GLN A 229 26.36 8.32 -2.52
C GLN A 229 25.63 9.21 -1.48
N CYS A 230 24.72 8.60 -0.75
CA CYS A 230 23.89 9.30 0.24
C CYS A 230 24.73 9.91 1.37
N ASP A 231 24.99 11.21 1.29
CA ASP A 231 25.78 11.97 2.27
C ASP A 231 24.97 13.02 3.05
N TYR A 232 23.64 13.00 2.91
CA TYR A 232 22.69 13.89 3.58
C TYR A 232 22.96 15.38 3.38
N LYS A 233 23.60 15.73 2.27
CA LYS A 233 23.95 17.09 1.91
C LYS A 233 23.64 17.37 0.45
N PHE A 234 22.97 18.50 0.16
CA PHE A 234 22.83 18.96 -1.21
C PHE A 234 24.19 19.25 -1.85
N SER A 235 24.38 18.84 -3.09
CA SER A 235 25.58 19.17 -3.87
C SER A 235 25.79 20.68 -3.94
N GLU A 236 26.89 21.18 -3.41
CA GLU A 236 27.21 22.61 -3.40
C GLU A 236 27.36 23.21 -4.81
N ASN A 237 27.76 22.38 -5.77
CA ASN A 237 27.92 22.80 -7.16
C ASN A 237 26.60 22.94 -7.93
N ARG A 238 25.58 22.22 -7.53
CA ARG A 238 24.30 22.13 -8.25
C ARG A 238 23.12 22.75 -7.50
N PHE A 239 23.27 22.96 -6.21
CA PHE A 239 22.29 23.59 -5.33
C PHE A 239 22.98 24.72 -4.57
N GLN A 240 22.90 25.95 -5.11
CA GLN A 240 23.61 27.11 -4.56
C GLN A 240 23.05 27.56 -3.21
N ASN A 241 21.72 27.51 -3.07
CA ASN A 241 21.05 27.87 -1.83
C ASN A 241 19.82 26.98 -1.60
N PRO A 242 20.03 25.71 -1.22
CA PRO A 242 18.92 24.75 -1.09
C PRO A 242 17.85 25.19 -0.08
N GLN A 243 18.24 25.88 1.00
CA GLN A 243 17.28 26.40 1.97
C GLN A 243 16.37 27.48 1.35
N GLN A 244 16.90 28.35 0.49
CA GLN A 244 16.10 29.34 -0.20
C GLN A 244 15.20 28.67 -1.25
N MET A 245 15.75 27.72 -2.01
CA MET A 245 14.96 26.91 -2.96
C MET A 245 13.74 26.26 -2.28
N LEU A 246 13.94 25.61 -1.13
CA LEU A 246 12.87 24.97 -0.36
C LEU A 246 11.80 26.00 0.08
N LYS A 247 12.20 27.18 0.51
CA LYS A 247 11.27 28.26 0.86
C LYS A 247 10.48 28.78 -0.33
N ASP A 248 11.16 28.99 -1.47
CA ASP A 248 10.54 29.49 -2.69
C ASP A 248 9.53 28.48 -3.26
N LEU A 249 9.88 27.20 -3.27
CA LEU A 249 8.97 26.13 -3.69
C LEU A 249 7.77 26.04 -2.74
N ARG A 250 8.00 26.13 -1.43
CA ARG A 250 6.92 26.14 -0.42
C ARG A 250 5.98 27.33 -0.61
N SER A 251 6.50 28.51 -0.92
CA SER A 251 5.68 29.72 -1.17
C SER A 251 4.77 29.58 -2.39
N GLN A 252 5.14 28.69 -3.33
CA GLN A 252 4.35 28.34 -4.51
C GLN A 252 3.42 27.12 -4.29
N GLY A 253 3.29 26.65 -3.04
CA GLY A 253 2.46 25.51 -2.66
C GLY A 253 3.10 24.14 -2.91
N PHE A 254 4.42 24.06 -3.10
CA PHE A 254 5.14 22.79 -3.25
C PHE A 254 5.83 22.36 -1.96
N HIS A 255 5.72 21.09 -1.66
CA HIS A 255 6.53 20.37 -0.70
C HIS A 255 7.69 19.69 -1.43
N VAL A 256 8.77 19.39 -0.72
CA VAL A 256 9.93 18.68 -1.30
C VAL A 256 10.15 17.38 -0.57
N CYS A 257 10.29 16.31 -1.34
CA CYS A 257 10.72 14.99 -0.88
C CYS A 257 12.13 14.69 -1.37
N LEU A 258 12.96 14.08 -0.52
CA LEU A 258 14.31 13.65 -0.86
C LEU A 258 14.46 12.14 -0.73
N TRP A 259 15.15 11.55 -1.72
CA TRP A 259 15.54 10.15 -1.71
C TRP A 259 16.75 9.89 -0.83
N GLN A 260 16.81 8.73 -0.22
CA GLN A 260 17.98 8.19 0.47
C GLN A 260 17.91 6.66 0.57
N LEU A 261 19.01 6.03 0.93
CA LEU A 261 19.16 4.60 1.15
C LEU A 261 20.05 4.31 2.37
N PRO A 262 19.99 3.10 2.96
CA PRO A 262 20.72 2.79 4.19
C PRO A 262 22.06 2.07 3.96
N TYR A 263 22.63 2.16 2.75
CA TYR A 263 23.86 1.46 2.35
C TYR A 263 24.98 2.45 2.02
N PHE A 264 26.21 2.14 2.45
CA PHE A 264 27.34 3.04 2.27
C PHE A 264 28.55 2.29 1.73
N THR A 265 28.99 2.69 0.54
CA THR A 265 30.21 2.17 -0.09
C THR A 265 31.46 2.86 0.46
N PRO A 266 32.67 2.33 0.22
CA PRO A 266 33.93 2.99 0.61
C PRO A 266 34.12 4.40 0.04
N LYS A 267 33.36 4.77 -1.00
CA LYS A 267 33.38 6.12 -1.60
C LYS A 267 32.56 7.15 -0.80
N ASN A 268 31.70 6.68 0.11
CA ASN A 268 30.87 7.57 0.91
C ASN A 268 31.68 8.21 2.04
N ARG A 269 31.51 9.50 2.26
CA ARG A 269 32.23 10.24 3.30
C ARG A 269 32.03 9.74 4.73
N TYR A 270 30.93 9.05 4.99
CA TYR A 270 30.60 8.50 6.31
C TYR A 270 31.07 7.05 6.51
N PHE A 271 31.62 6.41 5.48
CA PHE A 271 32.00 5.00 5.53
C PHE A 271 32.92 4.68 6.71
N SER A 272 34.04 5.42 6.84
CA SER A 272 35.01 5.22 7.94
C SER A 272 34.39 5.49 9.32
N GLU A 273 33.59 6.56 9.42
CA GLU A 273 32.90 6.90 10.69
C GLU A 273 31.97 5.77 11.16
N LEU A 274 31.20 5.20 10.21
CA LEU A 274 30.25 4.13 10.52
C LEU A 274 30.95 2.85 10.97
N ILE A 275 32.12 2.54 10.39
CA ILE A 275 32.93 1.40 10.80
C ILE A 275 33.54 1.64 12.17
N GLU A 276 34.19 2.80 12.40
CA GLU A 276 34.82 3.15 13.68
C GLU A 276 33.84 3.14 14.85
N LYS A 277 32.58 3.52 14.60
CA LYS A 277 31.52 3.55 15.60
C LYS A 277 30.70 2.27 15.70
N ASP A 278 31.04 1.25 14.93
CA ASP A 278 30.35 -0.05 14.90
C ASP A 278 28.82 0.09 14.64
N MET A 279 28.45 0.92 13.65
CA MET A 279 27.08 1.28 13.32
C MET A 279 26.47 0.47 12.17
N TYR A 280 27.05 -0.66 11.84
CA TYR A 280 26.67 -1.49 10.69
C TYR A 280 26.44 -2.94 11.06
N VAL A 281 25.64 -3.63 10.24
CA VAL A 281 25.45 -5.09 10.37
C VAL A 281 26.73 -5.79 9.92
N LYS A 282 27.30 -6.66 10.75
CA LYS A 282 28.44 -7.52 10.39
C LYS A 282 27.96 -8.80 9.72
N ASN A 283 28.77 -9.37 8.83
CA ASN A 283 28.51 -10.72 8.34
C ASN A 283 28.75 -11.77 9.42
N GLY A 284 28.47 -13.05 9.13
CA GLY A 284 28.64 -14.14 10.08
C GLY A 284 30.05 -14.37 10.60
N ASN A 285 31.09 -13.79 9.96
CA ASN A 285 32.48 -13.82 10.37
C ASN A 285 32.91 -12.56 11.15
N GLY A 286 32.02 -11.61 11.34
CA GLY A 286 32.31 -10.33 11.98
C GLY A 286 32.93 -9.27 11.08
N GLU A 287 32.87 -9.47 9.76
CA GLU A 287 33.41 -8.56 8.73
C GLU A 287 32.29 -7.76 8.06
N LEU A 288 32.64 -6.86 7.11
CA LEU A 288 31.68 -6.17 6.25
C LEU A 288 30.88 -7.18 5.41
N PRO A 289 29.56 -6.95 5.22
CA PRO A 289 28.75 -7.71 4.27
C PRO A 289 29.10 -7.35 2.83
N TYR A 290 28.50 -8.08 1.88
CA TYR A 290 28.69 -7.83 0.43
C TYR A 290 28.28 -6.42 0.00
N GLU A 291 27.24 -5.87 0.60
CA GLU A 291 26.71 -4.52 0.33
C GLU A 291 27.51 -3.41 1.08
N ASP A 292 28.73 -3.67 1.48
CA ASP A 292 29.55 -2.78 2.30
C ASP A 292 28.90 -2.44 3.66
N VAL A 293 28.77 -1.19 4.05
CA VAL A 293 28.09 -0.79 5.28
C VAL A 293 26.58 -0.79 5.04
N VAL A 294 25.89 -1.70 5.72
CA VAL A 294 24.42 -1.70 5.91
C VAL A 294 24.15 -1.21 7.33
N LEU A 295 23.43 -0.10 7.48
CA LEU A 295 23.15 0.48 8.80
C LEU A 295 22.41 -0.54 9.70
N ASP A 296 22.87 -0.71 10.93
CA ASP A 296 22.18 -1.58 11.90
C ASP A 296 21.12 -0.81 12.68
N PHE A 297 19.89 -0.78 12.17
CA PHE A 297 18.75 -0.13 12.86
C PHE A 297 18.27 -0.89 14.11
N SER A 298 18.89 -1.99 14.48
CA SER A 298 18.70 -2.61 15.80
C SER A 298 19.59 -1.97 16.88
N ASN A 299 20.57 -1.14 16.47
CA ASN A 299 21.44 -0.36 17.34
C ASN A 299 20.86 1.03 17.57
N PRO A 300 20.49 1.42 18.81
CA PRO A 300 19.95 2.75 19.12
C PRO A 300 20.88 3.91 18.73
N GLU A 301 22.21 3.72 18.83
CA GLU A 301 23.18 4.77 18.43
C GLU A 301 23.17 4.98 16.93
N THR A 302 23.03 3.92 16.14
CA THR A 302 22.85 4.01 14.69
C THR A 302 21.56 4.73 14.33
N VAL A 303 20.45 4.38 14.98
CA VAL A 303 19.15 5.07 14.79
C VAL A 303 19.29 6.55 15.08
N LYS A 304 19.92 6.90 16.21
CA LYS A 304 20.14 8.30 16.58
C LYS A 304 21.01 9.05 15.57
N TRP A 305 22.13 8.47 15.15
CA TRP A 305 23.01 9.06 14.16
C TRP A 305 22.25 9.34 12.84
N TYR A 306 21.48 8.36 12.39
CA TYR A 306 20.67 8.45 11.17
C TYR A 306 19.59 9.54 11.29
N GLN A 307 18.84 9.55 12.40
CA GLN A 307 17.83 10.58 12.68
C GLN A 307 18.43 11.98 12.77
N ASP A 308 19.63 12.14 13.32
CA ASP A 308 20.33 13.44 13.38
C ASP A 308 20.68 13.95 11.95
N LYS A 309 21.03 13.05 10.99
CA LYS A 309 21.25 13.43 9.58
C LYS A 309 19.94 13.87 8.92
N LEU A 310 18.86 13.12 9.09
CA LEU A 310 17.56 13.49 8.56
C LEU A 310 17.01 14.78 9.19
N ALA A 311 17.23 15.00 10.48
CA ALA A 311 16.83 16.21 11.15
C ALA A 311 17.46 17.47 10.52
N GLY A 312 18.70 17.38 10.07
CA GLY A 312 19.35 18.46 9.33
C GLY A 312 18.59 18.86 8.07
N LEU A 313 18.09 17.89 7.31
CA LEU A 313 17.30 18.12 6.09
C LEU A 313 15.89 18.63 6.40
N LEU A 314 15.21 18.01 7.34
CA LEU A 314 13.85 18.41 7.75
C LEU A 314 13.83 19.85 8.31
N ASN A 315 14.82 20.23 9.10
CA ASN A 315 14.93 21.59 9.69
C ASN A 315 15.16 22.69 8.65
N ILE A 316 15.74 22.40 7.49
CA ILE A 316 15.89 23.41 6.42
C ILE A 316 14.67 23.49 5.49
N GLY A 317 13.65 22.63 5.68
CA GLY A 317 12.37 22.72 4.98
C GLY A 317 12.02 21.53 4.08
N VAL A 318 12.80 20.44 4.08
CA VAL A 318 12.41 19.18 3.44
C VAL A 318 11.16 18.63 4.12
N SER A 319 10.16 18.19 3.35
CA SER A 319 8.85 17.82 3.89
C SER A 319 8.65 16.32 4.08
N ALA A 320 9.30 15.51 3.27
CA ALA A 320 9.22 14.06 3.34
C ALA A 320 10.52 13.39 2.89
N ILE A 321 10.72 12.17 3.32
CA ILE A 321 11.86 11.32 2.96
C ILE A 321 11.35 10.10 2.19
N LYS A 322 11.94 9.81 1.02
CA LYS A 322 11.78 8.51 0.35
C LYS A 322 12.73 7.51 1.00
N VAL A 323 12.17 6.43 1.51
CA VAL A 323 12.83 5.35 2.23
C VAL A 323 13.01 4.19 1.26
N ASP A 324 14.08 4.27 0.46
CA ASP A 324 14.32 3.29 -0.60
C ASP A 324 15.20 2.14 -0.11
N PHE A 325 15.08 0.98 -0.78
CA PHE A 325 15.76 -0.25 -0.40
C PHE A 325 15.33 -0.81 0.98
N GLY A 326 16.23 -1.49 1.67
CA GLY A 326 15.98 -2.17 2.95
C GLY A 326 15.94 -3.70 2.83
N GLU A 327 16.01 -4.23 1.61
CA GLU A 327 15.93 -5.67 1.32
C GLU A 327 17.27 -6.39 1.44
N ALA A 328 18.41 -5.66 1.32
CA ALA A 328 19.74 -6.26 1.34
C ALA A 328 20.32 -6.47 2.76
N ALA A 329 19.50 -6.36 3.80
CA ALA A 329 19.94 -6.65 5.17
C ALA A 329 20.47 -8.09 5.29
N PRO A 330 21.72 -8.30 5.78
CA PRO A 330 22.37 -9.61 5.73
C PRO A 330 21.62 -10.70 6.52
N LEU A 331 21.22 -11.77 5.84
CA LEU A 331 20.52 -12.92 6.44
C LEU A 331 21.39 -13.68 7.45
N ASN A 332 22.71 -13.76 7.19
CA ASN A 332 23.70 -14.35 8.07
C ASN A 332 24.37 -13.30 8.98
N GLY A 333 23.78 -12.10 9.06
CA GLY A 333 24.36 -10.98 9.78
C GLY A 333 24.35 -11.14 11.31
N ILE A 334 25.27 -10.42 11.96
CA ILE A 334 25.31 -10.21 13.41
C ILE A 334 24.80 -8.80 13.67
N TYR A 335 23.69 -8.73 14.40
CA TYR A 335 22.99 -7.49 14.71
C TYR A 335 23.16 -7.10 16.17
N ALA A 336 23.14 -5.83 16.47
CA ALA A 336 23.26 -5.30 17.84
C ALA A 336 22.12 -5.79 18.76
N SER A 337 20.97 -6.16 18.20
CA SER A 337 19.87 -6.81 18.95
C SER A 337 20.25 -8.15 19.60
N GLY A 338 21.35 -8.74 19.20
CA GLY A 338 21.75 -10.10 19.59
C GLY A 338 21.01 -11.22 18.85
N LYS A 339 20.07 -10.87 17.94
CA LYS A 339 19.39 -11.83 17.07
C LYS A 339 20.17 -12.04 15.78
N SER A 340 20.04 -13.23 15.20
CA SER A 340 20.62 -13.51 13.88
C SER A 340 19.84 -12.80 12.77
N GLY A 341 20.49 -12.60 11.63
CA GLY A 341 19.85 -12.08 10.44
C GLY A 341 18.66 -12.92 9.96
N TRP A 342 18.57 -14.19 10.35
CA TRP A 342 17.41 -15.04 10.10
C TRP A 342 16.09 -14.42 10.61
N TYR A 343 16.15 -13.67 11.73
CA TYR A 343 15.01 -12.96 12.31
C TYR A 343 15.05 -11.45 12.02
N GLU A 344 16.23 -10.85 11.88
CA GLU A 344 16.37 -9.40 11.69
C GLU A 344 16.18 -8.96 10.24
N HIS A 345 16.43 -9.82 9.26
CA HIS A 345 16.30 -9.48 7.83
C HIS A 345 14.90 -8.93 7.48
N ASN A 346 13.85 -9.68 7.80
CA ASN A 346 12.48 -9.24 7.52
C ASN A 346 12.01 -8.09 8.45
N LEU A 347 12.63 -7.90 9.60
CA LEU A 347 12.35 -6.78 10.51
C LEU A 347 13.07 -5.49 10.09
N TYR A 348 14.10 -5.59 9.28
CA TYR A 348 14.91 -4.46 8.89
C TYR A 348 14.09 -3.30 8.30
N PRO A 349 13.18 -3.52 7.33
CA PRO A 349 12.31 -2.46 6.83
C PRO A 349 11.48 -1.78 7.91
N VAL A 350 10.91 -2.55 8.86
CA VAL A 350 10.08 -1.99 9.95
C VAL A 350 10.89 -1.03 10.83
N ARG A 351 12.15 -1.40 11.15
CA ARG A 351 13.04 -0.56 11.95
C ARG A 351 13.47 0.70 11.20
N TYR A 352 13.73 0.55 9.91
CA TYR A 352 14.10 1.62 9.01
C TYR A 352 12.96 2.63 8.84
N ASP A 353 11.74 2.15 8.55
CA ASP A 353 10.51 2.95 8.47
C ASP A 353 10.24 3.71 9.78
N MET A 354 10.39 3.01 10.92
CA MET A 354 10.22 3.58 12.25
C MET A 354 11.17 4.75 12.48
N ALA A 355 12.46 4.56 12.16
CA ALA A 355 13.48 5.60 12.36
C ALA A 355 13.16 6.90 11.60
N VAL A 356 12.67 6.79 10.35
CA VAL A 356 12.27 7.93 9.52
C VAL A 356 10.97 8.57 10.01
N SER A 357 9.96 7.74 10.28
CA SER A 357 8.65 8.21 10.72
C SER A 357 8.72 8.97 12.05
N GLU A 358 9.48 8.45 13.02
CA GLU A 358 9.63 9.09 14.34
C GLU A 358 10.25 10.48 14.24
N ILE A 359 11.34 10.65 13.48
CA ILE A 359 11.99 11.97 13.38
C ILE A 359 11.14 12.96 12.58
N THR A 360 10.45 12.50 11.50
CA THR A 360 9.54 13.35 10.74
C THR A 360 8.37 13.82 11.61
N LYS A 361 7.75 12.90 12.34
CA LYS A 361 6.65 13.22 13.26
C LYS A 361 7.10 14.17 14.40
N LYS A 362 8.30 13.94 14.94
CA LYS A 362 8.86 14.78 16.00
C LYS A 362 9.07 16.23 15.56
N LEU A 363 9.54 16.45 14.31
CA LEU A 363 9.90 17.79 13.84
C LEU A 363 8.75 18.51 13.14
N HIS A 364 7.90 17.79 12.39
CA HIS A 364 6.83 18.37 11.58
C HIS A 364 5.43 18.10 12.14
N ASN A 365 5.29 17.20 13.12
CA ASN A 365 4.01 16.68 13.59
C ASN A 365 3.18 16.04 12.46
N GLU A 366 3.84 15.53 11.45
CA GLU A 366 3.25 14.87 10.29
C GLU A 366 3.71 13.41 10.21
N ASN A 367 2.80 12.50 9.84
CA ASN A 367 3.09 11.10 9.66
C ASN A 367 3.14 10.79 8.16
N ILE A 368 4.29 10.99 7.55
CA ILE A 368 4.51 10.80 6.11
C ILE A 368 5.95 10.41 5.81
N MET A 369 6.10 9.39 5.00
CA MET A 369 7.32 8.98 4.32
C MET A 369 6.93 8.25 3.02
N TRP A 370 7.90 7.87 2.20
CA TRP A 370 7.65 7.14 0.96
C TRP A 370 8.56 5.90 0.93
N ALA A 371 8.05 4.74 1.41
CA ALA A 371 8.86 3.56 1.67
C ALA A 371 8.67 2.44 0.63
N ARG A 372 9.74 1.65 0.37
CA ARG A 372 9.72 0.52 -0.56
C ARG A 372 9.44 -0.81 0.15
N ALA A 373 10.28 -1.19 1.09
CA ALA A 373 10.18 -2.46 1.77
C ALA A 373 9.28 -2.41 3.00
N ALA A 374 8.68 -3.54 3.38
CA ALA A 374 7.86 -3.65 4.59
C ALA A 374 7.79 -5.09 5.12
N TRP A 375 7.42 -5.20 6.39
CA TRP A 375 6.97 -6.40 7.09
C TRP A 375 5.79 -6.06 8.00
N ALA A 376 5.19 -7.07 8.66
CA ALA A 376 4.11 -6.81 9.62
C ALA A 376 4.55 -5.83 10.72
N GLY A 377 3.80 -4.75 10.89
CA GLY A 377 4.11 -3.60 11.76
C GLY A 377 4.44 -2.32 10.98
N SER A 378 4.83 -2.40 9.69
CA SER A 378 5.01 -1.23 8.83
C SER A 378 3.70 -0.53 8.48
N GLN A 379 2.53 -1.15 8.70
CA GLN A 379 1.20 -0.54 8.52
C GLN A 379 1.07 0.82 9.22
N ARG A 380 1.77 1.01 10.33
CA ARG A 380 1.78 2.25 11.12
C ARG A 380 2.43 3.44 10.42
N TYR A 381 3.23 3.19 9.39
CA TYR A 381 4.10 4.17 8.75
C TYR A 381 3.66 4.42 7.29
N PRO A 382 2.75 5.38 7.04
CA PRO A 382 2.35 5.71 5.67
C PRO A 382 3.46 6.49 4.96
N LEU A 383 3.71 6.27 3.67
CA LEU A 383 3.06 5.27 2.84
C LEU A 383 4.12 4.40 2.15
N HIS A 384 3.66 3.38 1.43
CA HIS A 384 4.50 2.50 0.62
C HIS A 384 4.12 2.58 -0.86
N TRP A 385 5.09 2.28 -1.76
CA TRP A 385 4.80 2.22 -3.21
C TRP A 385 5.18 0.85 -3.79
N GLY A 386 4.66 0.57 -5.00
CA GLY A 386 4.77 -0.72 -5.68
C GLY A 386 6.15 -1.11 -6.20
N GLY A 387 7.20 -0.32 -5.94
CA GLY A 387 8.54 -0.60 -6.47
C GLY A 387 8.65 -0.33 -7.99
N ASP A 388 9.61 -0.99 -8.63
CA ASP A 388 10.11 -0.70 -9.97
C ASP A 388 9.36 -1.50 -11.05
N ALA A 389 8.07 -1.22 -11.25
CA ALA A 389 7.21 -1.94 -12.18
C ALA A 389 7.73 -1.88 -13.64
N ALA A 390 7.57 -2.98 -14.38
CA ALA A 390 7.87 -3.01 -15.81
C ALA A 390 6.92 -2.09 -16.58
N THR A 391 7.46 -1.41 -17.60
CA THR A 391 6.73 -0.50 -18.49
C THR A 391 6.02 -1.32 -19.57
N THR A 392 4.99 -2.10 -19.16
CA THR A 392 4.22 -3.03 -20.01
C THR A 392 2.76 -3.13 -19.56
N ASN A 393 1.90 -3.73 -20.39
CA ASN A 393 0.52 -4.04 -20.00
C ASN A 393 0.45 -5.02 -18.81
N THR A 394 1.34 -6.02 -18.80
CA THR A 394 1.45 -6.97 -17.67
C THR A 394 1.95 -6.29 -16.40
N GLY A 395 2.86 -5.30 -16.52
CA GLY A 395 3.29 -4.45 -15.41
C GLY A 395 2.13 -3.62 -14.83
N LEU A 396 1.26 -3.08 -15.68
CA LEU A 396 0.05 -2.38 -15.24
C LEU A 396 -0.89 -3.29 -14.44
N LEU A 397 -1.19 -4.49 -14.98
CA LEU A 397 -2.05 -5.47 -14.29
C LEU A 397 -1.39 -5.98 -13.00
N GLY A 398 -0.10 -6.32 -13.05
CA GLY A 398 0.66 -6.76 -11.89
C GLY A 398 0.67 -5.73 -10.78
N THR A 399 0.84 -4.45 -11.13
CA THR A 399 0.78 -3.33 -10.18
C THR A 399 -0.59 -3.20 -9.52
N LEU A 400 -1.68 -3.33 -10.28
CA LEU A 400 -3.04 -3.33 -9.72
C LEU A 400 -3.24 -4.46 -8.72
N ARG A 401 -2.91 -5.70 -9.09
CA ARG A 401 -3.03 -6.88 -8.22
C ARG A 401 -2.17 -6.76 -6.97
N ALA A 402 -0.94 -6.26 -7.12
CA ALA A 402 -0.03 -6.01 -6.01
C ALA A 402 -0.61 -5.01 -4.99
N GLY A 403 -1.17 -3.88 -5.47
CA GLY A 403 -1.83 -2.90 -4.61
C GLY A 403 -3.05 -3.47 -3.88
N LEU A 404 -3.88 -4.27 -4.56
CA LEU A 404 -5.03 -4.94 -3.94
C LEU A 404 -4.58 -5.96 -2.87
N SER A 405 -3.60 -6.80 -3.19
CA SER A 405 -3.05 -7.79 -2.25
C SER A 405 -2.43 -7.12 -1.03
N PHE A 406 -1.74 -6.00 -1.22
CA PHE A 406 -1.14 -5.20 -0.15
C PHE A 406 -2.19 -4.58 0.77
N GLY A 407 -3.26 -4.01 0.21
CA GLY A 407 -4.40 -3.51 0.98
C GLY A 407 -5.07 -4.60 1.83
N LEU A 408 -5.21 -5.82 1.28
CA LEU A 408 -5.72 -6.99 2.00
C LEU A 408 -4.76 -7.54 3.07
N SER A 409 -3.57 -6.95 3.20
CA SER A 409 -2.59 -7.21 4.25
C SER A 409 -2.53 -6.09 5.30
N GLY A 410 -3.56 -5.23 5.36
CA GLY A 410 -3.77 -4.20 6.39
C GLY A 410 -3.11 -2.85 6.10
N PHE A 411 -2.73 -2.57 4.84
CA PHE A 411 -2.14 -1.28 4.46
C PHE A 411 -3.18 -0.34 3.86
N SER A 412 -3.41 0.80 4.52
CA SER A 412 -4.43 1.77 4.09
C SER A 412 -3.99 2.62 2.90
N PHE A 413 -2.71 2.98 2.83
CA PHE A 413 -2.18 3.92 1.84
C PHE A 413 -1.12 3.27 0.98
N TRP A 414 -1.28 3.46 -0.32
CA TRP A 414 -0.39 2.88 -1.32
C TRP A 414 -0.31 3.78 -2.56
N SER A 415 0.82 3.69 -3.25
CA SER A 415 1.06 4.36 -4.51
C SER A 415 1.84 3.44 -5.45
N HIS A 416 2.08 3.91 -6.67
CA HIS A 416 2.94 3.26 -7.66
C HIS A 416 3.48 4.29 -8.64
N ASP A 417 4.48 3.90 -9.42
CA ASP A 417 5.05 4.75 -10.45
C ASP A 417 4.19 4.69 -11.72
N MET A 418 3.54 5.81 -12.05
CA MET A 418 2.64 5.89 -13.20
C MET A 418 3.40 5.67 -14.51
N GLY A 419 3.01 4.63 -15.24
CA GLY A 419 3.63 4.25 -16.50
C GLY A 419 4.68 3.15 -16.38
N GLY A 420 5.04 2.72 -15.15
CA GLY A 420 6.16 1.85 -14.85
C GLY A 420 7.45 2.65 -14.67
N PHE A 421 8.51 1.97 -14.20
CA PHE A 421 9.75 2.62 -13.78
C PHE A 421 10.91 2.44 -14.75
N VAL A 422 11.07 1.22 -15.31
CA VAL A 422 12.34 0.75 -15.88
C VAL A 422 12.76 1.39 -17.20
N LYS A 423 11.84 1.99 -17.97
CA LYS A 423 12.12 2.68 -19.24
C LYS A 423 11.03 3.69 -19.58
N SER A 424 11.33 4.58 -20.56
CA SER A 424 10.37 5.56 -21.07
C SER A 424 9.03 4.90 -21.45
N THR A 425 7.94 5.47 -20.96
CA THR A 425 6.60 4.91 -21.13
C THR A 425 6.02 5.28 -22.48
N PRO A 426 5.58 4.30 -23.31
CA PRO A 426 4.84 4.60 -24.53
C PRO A 426 3.55 5.37 -24.25
N GLU A 427 3.18 6.29 -25.15
CA GLU A 427 2.04 7.19 -24.99
C GLU A 427 0.73 6.47 -24.62
N ASP A 428 0.37 5.39 -25.34
CA ASP A 428 -0.86 4.65 -25.08
C ASP A 428 -0.88 4.05 -23.67
N LEU A 429 0.21 3.42 -23.26
CA LEU A 429 0.35 2.84 -21.93
C LEU A 429 0.27 3.94 -20.85
N TYR A 430 0.96 5.05 -21.06
CA TYR A 430 0.96 6.16 -20.11
C TYR A 430 -0.45 6.76 -19.96
N CYS A 431 -1.15 7.01 -21.08
CA CYS A 431 -2.53 7.50 -21.04
C CYS A 431 -3.47 6.58 -20.25
N ARG A 432 -3.33 5.24 -20.35
CA ARG A 432 -4.15 4.29 -19.59
C ARG A 432 -3.73 4.19 -18.12
N TRP A 433 -2.44 4.38 -17.81
CA TRP A 433 -1.92 4.29 -16.44
C TRP A 433 -2.18 5.54 -15.62
N ILE A 434 -2.13 6.73 -16.24
CA ILE A 434 -2.33 8.03 -15.57
C ILE A 434 -3.63 8.06 -14.72
N PRO A 435 -4.84 7.81 -15.25
CA PRO A 435 -6.05 7.92 -14.45
C PRO A 435 -6.12 6.86 -13.35
N PHE A 436 -5.55 5.66 -13.55
CA PHE A 436 -5.37 4.68 -12.48
C PHE A 436 -4.48 5.24 -11.35
N GLY A 437 -3.35 5.87 -11.68
CA GLY A 437 -2.48 6.50 -10.69
C GLY A 437 -3.16 7.62 -9.90
N PHE A 438 -4.07 8.37 -10.51
CA PHE A 438 -4.85 9.40 -9.82
C PHE A 438 -6.00 8.84 -8.97
N LEU A 439 -6.47 7.63 -9.25
CA LEU A 439 -7.51 6.92 -8.48
C LEU A 439 -6.93 5.92 -7.48
N THR A 440 -5.74 6.18 -6.98
CA THR A 440 -5.13 5.55 -5.81
C THR A 440 -5.02 6.55 -4.66
N SER A 441 -4.66 6.10 -3.45
CA SER A 441 -4.56 7.00 -2.31
C SER A 441 -3.58 8.14 -2.57
N HIS A 442 -2.37 7.83 -3.00
CA HIS A 442 -1.31 8.78 -3.33
C HIS A 442 -0.90 8.63 -4.80
N THR A 443 -0.47 9.72 -5.42
CA THR A 443 -0.24 9.80 -6.86
C THR A 443 1.16 10.30 -7.16
N ARG A 444 1.97 9.50 -7.87
CA ARG A 444 3.33 9.89 -8.24
C ARG A 444 3.61 9.64 -9.73
N ALA A 445 4.05 10.70 -10.44
CA ALA A 445 4.75 10.57 -11.72
C ALA A 445 6.23 10.33 -11.42
N HIS A 446 6.75 9.15 -11.75
CA HIS A 446 8.14 8.76 -11.49
C HIS A 446 8.55 7.61 -12.42
N GLY A 447 9.83 7.52 -12.74
CA GLY A 447 10.40 6.48 -13.58
C GLY A 447 11.41 7.03 -14.58
N ALA A 448 11.81 6.22 -15.58
CA ALA A 448 12.68 6.67 -16.67
C ALA A 448 12.01 7.79 -17.48
N PRO A 449 12.70 8.92 -17.74
CA PRO A 449 12.12 10.07 -18.41
C PRO A 449 11.71 9.76 -19.87
N PRO A 450 10.70 10.48 -20.40
CA PRO A 450 9.93 11.51 -19.72
C PRO A 450 8.83 10.93 -18.82
N THR A 451 8.60 11.59 -17.68
CA THR A 451 7.45 11.32 -16.79
C THR A 451 6.55 12.55 -16.70
N GLU A 452 7.14 13.71 -16.90
CA GLU A 452 6.42 14.98 -16.93
C GLU A 452 5.57 15.12 -18.20
N PRO A 453 4.26 15.41 -18.09
CA PRO A 453 3.35 15.38 -19.23
C PRO A 453 3.70 16.40 -20.33
N TRP A 454 4.34 17.54 -19.98
CA TRP A 454 4.74 18.56 -20.97
C TRP A 454 5.98 18.17 -21.81
N LEU A 455 6.67 17.09 -21.45
CA LEU A 455 7.80 16.55 -22.22
C LEU A 455 7.37 15.54 -23.29
N TYR A 456 6.07 15.15 -23.29
CA TYR A 456 5.50 14.39 -24.39
C TYR A 456 4.99 15.32 -25.47
N ASP A 457 5.32 15.05 -26.73
CA ASP A 457 4.79 15.80 -27.88
C ASP A 457 3.28 15.59 -28.06
N SER A 458 2.72 14.62 -27.37
CA SER A 458 1.33 14.25 -27.44
C SER A 458 0.44 15.13 -26.57
N LYS A 459 -0.44 15.88 -27.23
CA LYS A 459 -1.53 16.62 -26.56
C LYS A 459 -2.44 15.67 -25.76
N ARG A 460 -2.62 14.42 -26.21
CA ARG A 460 -3.45 13.44 -25.51
C ARG A 460 -2.89 13.14 -24.13
N VAL A 461 -1.58 12.88 -24.00
CA VAL A 461 -0.92 12.66 -22.69
C VAL A 461 -1.12 13.87 -21.79
N GLN A 462 -0.85 15.07 -22.30
CA GLN A 462 -1.00 16.31 -21.55
C GLN A 462 -2.43 16.53 -21.04
N ASP A 463 -3.43 16.28 -21.88
CA ASP A 463 -4.84 16.46 -21.53
C ASP A 463 -5.34 15.38 -20.56
N VAL A 464 -4.95 14.11 -20.74
CA VAL A 464 -5.30 13.02 -19.83
C VAL A 464 -4.71 13.27 -18.45
N PHE A 465 -3.45 13.66 -18.37
CA PHE A 465 -2.81 13.97 -17.09
C PHE A 465 -3.52 15.12 -16.37
N ARG A 466 -3.75 16.24 -17.09
CA ARG A 466 -4.43 17.42 -16.52
C ARG A 466 -5.82 17.08 -16.01
N LYS A 467 -6.65 16.45 -16.84
CA LYS A 467 -8.02 16.08 -16.46
C LYS A 467 -8.06 15.11 -15.28
N SER A 468 -7.13 14.14 -15.21
CA SER A 468 -7.04 13.21 -14.09
C SER A 468 -6.62 13.89 -12.79
N ALA A 469 -5.64 14.82 -12.88
CA ALA A 469 -5.24 15.62 -11.73
C ALA A 469 -6.38 16.54 -11.25
N GLU A 470 -7.03 17.26 -12.17
CA GLU A 470 -8.18 18.13 -11.86
C GLU A 470 -9.33 17.33 -11.21
N MET A 471 -9.62 16.13 -11.70
CA MET A 471 -10.63 15.23 -11.13
C MET A 471 -10.29 14.91 -9.67
N LYS A 472 -9.06 14.44 -9.38
CA LYS A 472 -8.65 14.11 -8.02
C LYS A 472 -8.70 15.32 -7.09
N TYR A 473 -8.24 16.49 -7.53
CA TYR A 473 -8.26 17.71 -6.71
C TYR A 473 -9.68 18.18 -6.40
N ARG A 474 -10.61 18.03 -7.34
CA ARG A 474 -12.04 18.28 -7.06
C ARG A 474 -12.63 17.27 -6.07
N LEU A 475 -12.25 15.99 -6.18
CA LEU A 475 -12.67 14.89 -5.30
C LEU A 475 -11.92 14.88 -3.96
N MET A 476 -11.06 15.83 -3.66
CA MET A 476 -10.24 15.80 -2.44
C MET A 476 -11.05 15.64 -1.14
N PRO A 477 -12.25 16.22 -0.97
CA PRO A 477 -13.05 15.96 0.23
C PRO A 477 -13.48 14.50 0.36
N TYR A 478 -13.82 13.84 -0.74
CA TYR A 478 -14.09 12.40 -0.77
C TYR A 478 -12.84 11.61 -0.39
N VAL A 479 -11.70 11.89 -1.06
CA VAL A 479 -10.42 11.22 -0.81
C VAL A 479 -10.01 11.33 0.66
N TYR A 480 -10.09 12.53 1.22
CA TYR A 480 -9.69 12.79 2.60
C TYR A 480 -10.62 12.13 3.63
N ALA A 481 -11.93 12.13 3.37
CA ALA A 481 -12.89 11.43 4.24
C ALA A 481 -12.72 9.92 4.21
N GLN A 482 -12.48 9.32 3.02
CA GLN A 482 -12.19 7.90 2.89
C GLN A 482 -10.84 7.53 3.54
N ALA A 483 -9.82 8.38 3.41
CA ALA A 483 -8.55 8.20 4.09
C ALA A 483 -8.72 8.19 5.62
N LYS A 484 -9.54 9.09 6.15
CA LYS A 484 -9.85 9.13 7.58
C LYS A 484 -10.55 7.84 8.05
N GLU A 485 -11.54 7.35 7.30
CA GLU A 485 -12.18 6.05 7.59
C GLU A 485 -11.15 4.92 7.61
N CYS A 486 -10.23 4.91 6.64
CA CYS A 486 -9.18 3.90 6.57
C CYS A 486 -8.26 3.91 7.78
N THR A 487 -7.89 5.09 8.30
CA THR A 487 -7.06 5.20 9.51
C THR A 487 -7.78 4.75 10.79
N GLU A 488 -9.10 4.88 10.84
CA GLU A 488 -9.89 4.46 12.00
C GLU A 488 -10.17 2.95 12.02
N LYS A 489 -10.35 2.34 10.84
CA LYS A 489 -10.78 0.95 10.68
C LYS A 489 -9.74 0.02 10.06
N GLY A 490 -8.53 0.50 9.80
CA GLY A 490 -7.48 -0.30 9.16
C GLY A 490 -7.82 -0.76 7.73
N LEU A 491 -8.77 -0.10 7.05
CA LEU A 491 -9.21 -0.46 5.71
C LEU A 491 -8.27 0.11 4.64
N PRO A 492 -8.12 -0.55 3.48
CA PRO A 492 -7.39 0.02 2.35
C PRO A 492 -8.21 1.07 1.61
N MET A 493 -7.51 2.06 1.01
CA MET A 493 -8.13 2.98 0.04
C MET A 493 -8.46 2.29 -1.29
N LEU A 494 -7.61 1.34 -1.74
CA LEU A 494 -7.89 0.41 -2.84
C LEU A 494 -8.51 -0.85 -2.27
N ARG A 495 -9.82 -1.03 -2.43
CA ARG A 495 -10.55 -2.17 -1.87
C ARG A 495 -10.87 -3.20 -2.94
N ALA A 496 -10.47 -4.46 -2.76
CA ALA A 496 -11.05 -5.56 -3.52
C ALA A 496 -12.57 -5.57 -3.32
N LEU A 497 -13.33 -5.92 -4.35
CA LEU A 497 -14.80 -5.77 -4.34
C LEU A 497 -15.44 -6.47 -3.13
N PHE A 498 -14.96 -7.64 -2.76
CA PHE A 498 -15.51 -8.43 -1.64
C PHE A 498 -15.32 -7.78 -0.26
N VAL A 499 -14.45 -6.77 -0.13
CA VAL A 499 -14.32 -6.01 1.13
C VAL A 499 -15.60 -5.21 1.41
N GLU A 500 -16.25 -4.70 0.35
CA GLU A 500 -17.53 -3.97 0.45
C GLU A 500 -18.75 -4.85 0.20
N PHE A 501 -18.57 -5.97 -0.53
CA PHE A 501 -19.64 -6.87 -0.95
C PHE A 501 -19.27 -8.33 -0.61
N PRO A 502 -19.15 -8.67 0.70
CA PRO A 502 -18.72 -10.02 1.11
C PRO A 502 -19.73 -11.12 0.79
N ASP A 503 -21.02 -10.77 0.69
CA ASP A 503 -22.11 -11.70 0.36
C ASP A 503 -22.25 -11.97 -1.14
N ASP A 504 -21.52 -11.23 -1.98
CA ASP A 504 -21.54 -11.39 -3.44
C ASP A 504 -20.46 -12.37 -3.90
N PRO A 505 -20.82 -13.59 -4.36
CA PRO A 505 -19.82 -14.58 -4.80
C PRO A 505 -19.01 -14.16 -6.03
N GLY A 506 -19.50 -13.22 -6.84
CA GLY A 506 -18.79 -12.65 -7.99
C GLY A 506 -17.67 -11.74 -7.54
N ALA A 507 -17.92 -10.93 -6.51
CA ALA A 507 -16.94 -9.98 -5.98
C ALA A 507 -15.63 -10.64 -5.51
N TRP A 508 -15.69 -11.89 -5.04
CA TRP A 508 -14.51 -12.66 -4.61
C TRP A 508 -13.62 -13.15 -5.76
N LYS A 509 -14.10 -13.12 -7.00
CA LYS A 509 -13.41 -13.67 -8.17
C LYS A 509 -12.75 -12.61 -9.05
N VAL A 510 -12.96 -11.35 -8.73
CA VAL A 510 -12.49 -10.21 -9.52
C VAL A 510 -11.18 -9.69 -8.94
N ASP A 511 -10.15 -9.55 -9.77
CA ASP A 511 -8.81 -9.09 -9.39
C ASP A 511 -8.21 -8.04 -10.34
N ASP A 512 -9.03 -7.47 -11.23
CA ASP A 512 -8.63 -6.51 -12.26
C ASP A 512 -9.44 -5.18 -12.23
N GLU A 513 -10.21 -5.01 -11.17
CA GLU A 513 -10.94 -3.77 -10.82
C GLU A 513 -11.09 -3.66 -9.30
N TYR A 514 -11.45 -2.49 -8.80
CA TYR A 514 -11.46 -2.21 -7.37
C TYR A 514 -12.44 -1.10 -7.00
N LEU A 515 -12.69 -0.96 -5.71
CA LEU A 515 -13.33 0.22 -5.12
C LEU A 515 -12.27 1.20 -4.62
N PHE A 516 -12.31 2.43 -5.08
CA PHE A 516 -11.58 3.55 -4.51
C PHE A 516 -12.41 4.15 -3.37
N GLY A 517 -12.04 3.85 -2.14
CA GLY A 517 -12.91 4.05 -0.97
C GLY A 517 -14.11 3.10 -1.01
N SER A 518 -15.29 3.56 -0.57
CA SER A 518 -16.50 2.74 -0.43
C SER A 518 -17.54 2.94 -1.54
N GLN A 519 -17.38 3.98 -2.39
CA GLN A 519 -18.46 4.42 -3.29
C GLN A 519 -18.09 4.43 -4.78
N ILE A 520 -16.80 4.38 -5.13
CA ILE A 520 -16.34 4.53 -6.51
C ILE A 520 -15.66 3.25 -6.98
N LEU A 521 -16.29 2.55 -7.93
CA LEU A 521 -15.68 1.41 -8.62
C LEU A 521 -14.82 1.91 -9.78
N VAL A 522 -13.62 1.38 -9.88
CA VAL A 522 -12.62 1.75 -10.89
C VAL A 522 -12.13 0.51 -11.63
N ALA A 523 -12.21 0.54 -12.97
CA ALA A 523 -11.72 -0.52 -13.83
C ALA A 523 -10.76 0.06 -14.88
N PRO A 524 -9.44 -0.11 -14.69
CA PRO A 524 -8.42 0.35 -15.63
C PRO A 524 -8.51 -0.36 -16.97
N LEU A 525 -8.10 0.30 -18.05
CA LEU A 525 -7.92 -0.31 -19.36
C LEU A 525 -6.55 -0.98 -19.42
N LEU A 526 -6.51 -2.30 -19.44
CA LEU A 526 -5.30 -3.08 -19.21
C LEU A 526 -4.50 -3.39 -20.47
N GLU A 527 -5.12 -3.37 -21.65
CA GLU A 527 -4.46 -3.71 -22.90
C GLU A 527 -4.40 -2.54 -23.87
N SER A 528 -3.41 -2.55 -24.75
CA SER A 528 -3.21 -1.52 -25.76
C SER A 528 -4.40 -1.41 -26.73
N GLY A 529 -4.78 -0.17 -27.04
CA GLY A 529 -5.87 0.12 -27.95
C GLY A 529 -7.27 -0.11 -27.38
N MET A 530 -7.42 -0.51 -26.12
CA MET A 530 -8.73 -0.64 -25.49
C MET A 530 -9.41 0.73 -25.36
N THR A 531 -10.70 0.79 -25.74
CA THR A 531 -11.61 1.90 -25.47
C THR A 531 -12.61 1.58 -24.36
N GLY A 532 -12.76 0.29 -24.02
CA GLY A 532 -13.63 -0.22 -22.99
C GLY A 532 -13.35 -1.70 -22.73
N ARG A 533 -13.94 -2.25 -21.69
CA ARG A 533 -13.77 -3.66 -21.32
C ARG A 533 -15.00 -4.23 -20.59
N THR A 534 -15.00 -5.55 -20.39
CA THR A 534 -15.98 -6.19 -19.53
C THR A 534 -15.61 -5.93 -18.06
N VAL A 535 -16.61 -5.55 -17.27
CA VAL A 535 -16.52 -5.16 -15.86
C VAL A 535 -17.58 -5.90 -15.08
N TYR A 536 -17.26 -6.35 -13.88
CA TYR A 536 -18.23 -6.92 -12.95
C TYR A 536 -18.76 -5.86 -12.00
N LEU A 537 -20.07 -5.74 -11.91
CA LEU A 537 -20.73 -4.82 -10.98
C LEU A 537 -21.42 -5.63 -9.88
N PRO A 538 -21.06 -5.47 -8.61
CA PRO A 538 -21.79 -6.06 -7.50
C PRO A 538 -23.27 -5.67 -7.52
N GLU A 539 -24.13 -6.43 -6.83
CA GLU A 539 -25.57 -6.22 -6.79
C GLU A 539 -25.95 -4.76 -6.45
N GLY A 540 -26.90 -4.22 -7.20
CA GLY A 540 -27.36 -2.84 -7.11
C GLY A 540 -27.22 -2.08 -8.42
N LYS A 541 -27.35 -0.75 -8.36
CA LYS A 541 -27.17 0.12 -9.51
C LYS A 541 -25.87 0.90 -9.41
N TRP A 542 -25.30 1.16 -10.58
CA TRP A 542 -24.04 1.87 -10.72
C TRP A 542 -24.17 2.97 -11.78
N ILE A 543 -23.72 4.17 -11.48
CA ILE A 543 -23.83 5.33 -12.34
C ILE A 543 -22.44 5.72 -12.82
N ASP A 544 -22.27 5.75 -14.14
CA ASP A 544 -20.97 6.14 -14.73
C ASP A 544 -20.65 7.60 -14.38
N TYR A 545 -19.47 7.81 -13.78
CA TYR A 545 -19.03 9.14 -13.34
C TYR A 545 -18.86 10.14 -14.48
N GLN A 546 -18.47 9.65 -15.67
CA GLN A 546 -18.15 10.47 -16.83
C GLN A 546 -19.36 10.70 -17.75
N THR A 547 -20.26 9.70 -17.87
CA THR A 547 -21.36 9.72 -18.86
C THR A 547 -22.75 9.74 -18.23
N GLU A 548 -22.84 9.53 -16.91
CA GLU A 548 -24.09 9.43 -16.12
C GLU A 548 -25.00 8.26 -16.53
N LYS A 549 -24.51 7.35 -17.38
CA LYS A 549 -25.23 6.14 -17.75
C LYS A 549 -25.36 5.20 -16.55
N VAL A 550 -26.55 4.60 -16.38
CA VAL A 550 -26.88 3.68 -15.30
C VAL A 550 -26.70 2.23 -15.77
N TYR A 551 -26.13 1.40 -14.91
CA TYR A 551 -25.94 -0.03 -15.10
C TYR A 551 -26.49 -0.77 -13.89
N GLU A 552 -27.09 -1.96 -14.10
CA GLU A 552 -27.46 -2.90 -13.04
C GLU A 552 -26.25 -3.76 -12.64
N GLY A 553 -26.34 -4.47 -11.52
CA GLY A 553 -25.34 -5.48 -11.14
C GLY A 553 -25.18 -6.58 -12.20
N GLY A 554 -24.00 -7.22 -12.23
CA GLY A 554 -23.64 -8.26 -13.19
C GLY A 554 -22.49 -7.86 -14.13
N TRP A 555 -22.25 -8.66 -15.16
CA TRP A 555 -21.20 -8.42 -16.13
C TRP A 555 -21.66 -7.50 -17.27
N HIS A 556 -20.90 -6.42 -17.52
CA HIS A 556 -21.21 -5.45 -18.55
C HIS A 556 -19.98 -5.10 -19.39
N ARG A 557 -20.16 -4.96 -20.71
CA ARG A 557 -19.20 -4.27 -21.57
C ARG A 557 -19.41 -2.76 -21.41
N ILE A 558 -18.41 -2.07 -20.87
CA ILE A 558 -18.47 -0.63 -20.62
C ILE A 558 -17.35 0.05 -21.40
N GLU A 559 -17.71 1.11 -22.14
CA GLU A 559 -16.74 1.97 -22.81
C GLU A 559 -16.27 3.08 -21.86
N ALA A 560 -15.00 3.41 -21.89
CA ALA A 560 -14.45 4.52 -21.13
C ALA A 560 -14.96 5.86 -21.70
N GLY A 561 -15.03 6.87 -20.84
CA GLY A 561 -15.43 8.22 -21.25
C GLY A 561 -14.26 9.05 -21.81
N SER A 562 -14.23 10.33 -21.46
CA SER A 562 -13.15 11.25 -21.89
C SER A 562 -11.79 10.95 -21.28
N LEU A 563 -11.76 10.30 -20.11
CA LEU A 563 -10.59 9.68 -19.51
C LEU A 563 -10.57 8.20 -19.86
N PRO A 564 -9.41 7.61 -20.20
CA PRO A 564 -9.28 6.20 -20.57
C PRO A 564 -9.30 5.29 -19.33
N ILE A 565 -10.39 5.35 -18.59
CA ILE A 565 -10.68 4.53 -17.42
C ILE A 565 -12.19 4.42 -17.23
N ILE A 566 -12.66 3.29 -16.73
CA ILE A 566 -14.06 3.12 -16.33
C ILE A 566 -14.16 3.48 -14.84
N MET A 567 -15.10 4.37 -14.54
CA MET A 567 -15.32 4.88 -13.19
C MET A 567 -16.82 4.95 -12.92
N LEU A 568 -17.30 4.14 -12.00
CA LEU A 568 -18.71 4.02 -11.67
C LEU A 568 -18.96 4.37 -10.21
N VAL A 569 -20.05 5.05 -9.94
CA VAL A 569 -20.45 5.45 -8.59
C VAL A 569 -21.66 4.63 -8.16
N ARG A 570 -21.61 4.10 -6.95
CA ARG A 570 -22.69 3.32 -6.35
C ARG A 570 -23.94 4.17 -6.21
N ASP A 571 -25.12 3.61 -6.55
CA ASP A 571 -26.43 4.26 -6.36
C ASP A 571 -26.68 4.59 -4.89
N GLY A 572 -27.17 5.80 -4.63
CA GLY A 572 -27.37 6.33 -3.29
C GLY A 572 -26.12 6.99 -2.69
N SER A 573 -25.16 7.38 -3.53
CA SER A 573 -23.93 8.05 -3.11
C SER A 573 -23.98 9.57 -3.27
N VAL A 574 -23.33 10.28 -2.35
CA VAL A 574 -23.02 11.71 -2.43
C VAL A 574 -21.52 11.88 -2.44
N LEU A 575 -20.99 12.45 -3.52
CA LEU A 575 -19.58 12.77 -3.64
C LEU A 575 -19.37 14.29 -3.43
N PRO A 576 -18.71 14.69 -2.32
CA PRO A 576 -18.37 16.11 -2.12
C PRO A 576 -17.19 16.51 -3.00
N HIS A 577 -17.28 17.72 -3.58
CA HIS A 577 -16.29 18.29 -4.47
C HIS A 577 -15.89 19.69 -4.01
N LEU A 578 -14.63 20.05 -4.25
CA LEU A 578 -14.13 21.42 -4.12
C LEU A 578 -14.02 22.11 -5.48
N LYS A 579 -13.98 23.43 -5.46
CA LYS A 579 -13.50 24.21 -6.60
C LYS A 579 -12.06 23.81 -6.91
N LEU A 580 -11.72 23.72 -8.19
CA LEU A 580 -10.36 23.37 -8.62
C LEU A 580 -9.33 24.35 -8.05
N ALA A 581 -8.30 23.79 -7.44
CA ALA A 581 -7.11 24.47 -6.94
C ALA A 581 -5.85 23.90 -7.62
N GLN A 582 -4.75 24.64 -7.64
CA GLN A 582 -3.48 24.19 -8.21
C GLN A 582 -2.59 23.49 -7.19
N SER A 583 -2.91 23.65 -5.89
CA SER A 583 -2.31 22.92 -4.77
C SER A 583 -3.37 22.71 -3.69
N THR A 584 -3.12 21.76 -2.78
CA THR A 584 -4.01 21.53 -1.63
C THR A 584 -4.03 22.71 -0.67
N ALA A 585 -2.96 23.53 -0.64
CA ALA A 585 -2.87 24.74 0.15
C ALA A 585 -3.86 25.83 -0.29
N GLU A 586 -4.31 25.81 -1.55
CA GLU A 586 -5.27 26.77 -2.10
C GLU A 586 -6.73 26.33 -1.98
N MET A 587 -7.00 25.14 -1.44
CA MET A 587 -8.35 24.57 -1.36
C MET A 587 -9.23 25.30 -0.34
N ASP A 588 -10.38 25.79 -0.77
CA ASP A 588 -11.39 26.41 0.09
C ASP A 588 -12.37 25.34 0.63
N TRP A 589 -12.09 24.82 1.81
CA TRP A 589 -12.92 23.81 2.48
C TRP A 589 -14.20 24.37 3.10
N SER A 590 -14.37 25.70 3.12
CA SER A 590 -15.58 26.35 3.64
C SER A 590 -16.79 26.21 2.70
N LYS A 591 -16.57 25.79 1.43
CA LYS A 591 -17.58 25.66 0.41
C LYS A 591 -17.39 24.39 -0.40
N MET A 592 -18.37 23.50 -0.35
CA MET A 592 -18.36 22.27 -1.13
C MET A 592 -19.58 22.17 -2.03
N SER A 593 -19.40 21.62 -3.22
CA SER A 593 -20.49 21.18 -4.07
C SER A 593 -20.71 19.67 -3.92
N LEU A 594 -21.96 19.24 -3.90
CA LEU A 594 -22.35 17.85 -3.76
C LEU A 594 -22.82 17.31 -5.10
N LYS A 595 -22.17 16.29 -5.62
CA LYS A 595 -22.68 15.52 -6.75
C LYS A 595 -23.42 14.31 -6.22
N VAL A 596 -24.71 14.23 -6.51
CA VAL A 596 -25.59 13.18 -6.03
C VAL A 596 -25.78 12.13 -7.11
N TYR A 597 -25.51 10.89 -6.79
CA TYR A 597 -25.69 9.73 -7.66
C TYR A 597 -26.84 8.89 -7.15
N SER A 598 -28.01 9.07 -7.75
CA SER A 598 -29.24 8.36 -7.38
C SER A 598 -30.02 7.99 -8.64
N ALA A 599 -30.13 6.68 -8.89
CA ALA A 599 -30.99 6.12 -9.92
C ALA A 599 -32.38 5.80 -9.36
N ASP A 600 -32.43 5.04 -8.26
CA ASP A 600 -33.69 4.60 -7.62
C ASP A 600 -33.75 4.93 -6.13
N LYS A 601 -32.62 5.20 -5.49
CA LYS A 601 -32.60 5.47 -4.06
C LYS A 601 -33.27 6.80 -3.74
N LYS A 602 -34.19 6.79 -2.77
CA LYS A 602 -34.85 8.01 -2.28
C LYS A 602 -33.94 8.85 -1.38
N GLN A 603 -32.88 8.27 -0.89
CA GLN A 603 -31.86 8.93 -0.08
C GLN A 603 -30.49 8.56 -0.58
N ALA A 604 -29.57 9.51 -0.50
CA ALA A 604 -28.15 9.34 -0.80
C ALA A 604 -27.33 9.89 0.37
N GLU A 605 -26.17 9.28 0.59
CA GLU A 605 -25.25 9.72 1.64
C GLU A 605 -23.78 9.71 1.18
N GLY A 606 -22.96 10.50 1.86
CA GLY A 606 -21.54 10.57 1.64
C GLY A 606 -20.79 10.97 2.90
N LEU A 607 -19.48 10.74 2.90
CA LEU A 607 -18.62 11.12 4.01
C LEU A 607 -17.92 12.45 3.71
N VAL A 608 -17.80 13.28 4.73
CA VAL A 608 -17.01 14.51 4.73
C VAL A 608 -16.10 14.48 5.96
N CYS A 609 -14.84 14.84 5.76
CA CYS A 609 -13.89 15.07 6.85
C CYS A 609 -13.16 16.39 6.55
N LEU A 610 -13.29 17.38 7.44
CA LEU A 610 -12.58 18.64 7.29
C LEU A 610 -11.19 18.54 7.90
N PRO A 611 -10.13 19.03 7.22
CA PRO A 611 -8.77 18.97 7.75
C PRO A 611 -8.60 19.68 9.11
N ALA A 612 -9.45 20.67 9.39
CA ALA A 612 -9.38 21.46 10.61
C ALA A 612 -9.79 20.68 11.88
N ASP A 613 -10.78 19.78 11.79
CA ASP A 613 -11.30 19.00 12.92
C ASP A 613 -11.00 17.50 12.83
N ASN A 614 -10.67 17.03 11.64
CA ASN A 614 -10.29 15.65 11.36
C ASN A 614 -11.33 14.60 11.85
N ARG A 615 -12.62 14.96 11.81
CA ARG A 615 -13.76 14.10 12.18
C ARG A 615 -14.59 13.73 10.95
N ILE A 616 -15.01 12.48 10.89
CA ILE A 616 -15.95 12.02 9.86
C ILE A 616 -17.36 12.55 10.20
N GLN A 617 -17.97 13.19 9.22
CA GLN A 617 -19.36 13.63 9.23
C GLN A 617 -20.09 13.01 8.03
N VAL A 618 -21.35 12.61 8.22
CA VAL A 618 -22.17 12.02 7.15
C VAL A 618 -23.08 13.10 6.58
N VAL A 619 -22.95 13.38 5.28
CA VAL A 619 -23.92 14.21 4.56
C VAL A 619 -25.05 13.34 4.02
N LYS A 620 -26.29 13.77 4.21
CA LYS A 620 -27.51 13.05 3.77
C LYS A 620 -28.36 13.92 2.89
N VAL A 621 -28.89 13.34 1.81
CA VAL A 621 -29.67 14.02 0.78
C VAL A 621 -30.95 13.25 0.50
N ASP A 622 -32.09 13.95 0.48
CA ASP A 622 -33.38 13.43 0.00
C ASP A 622 -33.42 13.56 -1.54
N CYS A 623 -33.48 12.43 -2.22
CA CYS A 623 -33.56 12.30 -3.67
C CYS A 623 -34.99 12.00 -4.17
N GLY A 624 -35.95 11.84 -3.27
CA GLY A 624 -37.35 11.53 -3.63
C GLY A 624 -38.15 12.70 -4.20
N LYS A 625 -37.55 13.89 -4.29
CA LYS A 625 -38.16 15.11 -4.81
C LYS A 625 -37.58 15.49 -6.17
N ALA A 626 -38.29 16.39 -6.90
CA ALA A 626 -37.85 16.87 -8.21
C ALA A 626 -36.45 17.52 -8.22
N LYS A 627 -36.01 18.03 -7.09
CA LYS A 627 -34.63 18.49 -6.85
C LYS A 627 -34.11 17.88 -5.56
N PRO A 628 -32.85 17.44 -5.50
CA PRO A 628 -32.23 16.96 -4.27
C PRO A 628 -32.35 17.99 -3.14
N GLN A 629 -32.60 17.53 -1.92
CA GLN A 629 -32.67 18.38 -0.74
C GLN A 629 -31.72 17.87 0.34
N LEU A 630 -30.95 18.78 0.91
CA LEU A 630 -30.05 18.47 2.02
C LEU A 630 -30.87 18.15 3.28
N LEU A 631 -30.60 17.01 3.91
CA LEU A 631 -31.27 16.58 5.14
C LEU A 631 -30.54 17.03 6.41
N ASN A 632 -29.25 17.33 6.31
CA ASN A 632 -28.45 17.84 7.42
C ASN A 632 -27.38 18.80 6.92
N GLN A 633 -26.85 19.61 7.82
CA GLN A 633 -25.69 20.47 7.58
C GLN A 633 -24.41 19.77 8.03
N ILE A 634 -23.29 20.12 7.42
CA ILE A 634 -21.96 19.73 7.87
C ILE A 634 -21.33 20.94 8.58
N GLU A 635 -20.93 20.73 9.82
CA GLU A 635 -20.30 21.76 10.62
C GLU A 635 -19.00 22.25 9.95
N GLY A 636 -18.80 23.57 9.87
CA GLY A 636 -17.59 24.18 9.32
C GLY A 636 -17.55 24.36 7.80
N THR A 637 -18.62 23.99 7.07
CA THR A 637 -18.68 24.19 5.60
C THR A 637 -20.10 24.49 5.14
N SER A 638 -20.24 25.24 4.05
CA SER A 638 -21.50 25.40 3.32
C SER A 638 -21.57 24.45 2.14
N LEU A 639 -22.72 23.77 2.00
CA LEU A 639 -22.96 22.76 0.97
C LEU A 639 -23.94 23.30 -0.09
N SER A 640 -23.65 22.99 -1.35
CA SER A 640 -24.52 23.29 -2.51
C SER A 640 -24.57 22.07 -3.46
N PHE A 641 -25.59 22.01 -4.34
CA PHE A 641 -25.69 21.00 -5.38
C PHE A 641 -25.14 21.51 -6.71
#